data_0fafec6d8e16c4c76fdf54247a07e680
#
_entry.id   0fafec6d8e16c4c76fdf54247a07e680
#
_cell.length_a   1.000
_cell.length_b   1.000
_cell.length_c   1.000
_cell.angle_alpha   90.00
_cell.angle_beta   90.00
_cell.angle_gamma   90.00
#
_symmetry.space_group_name_H-M   'P 1'
#
loop_
_entity.id
_entity.type
_entity.pdbx_description
1 polymer ?
#
loop_
_entity_poly.entity_id
_entity_poly.type
_entity_poly.pdbx_seq_one_letter_code
_entity_poly.pdbx_strand_id
1 'polypeptide(L)'
;MCIRDRLDIAAKIASELQIRNNQAEAAIKLIDEGNTIPFISRYRKEATGALNDEQLRKLFERLNYLRNLEDRKSTVLSSIEEQGKLTAELKKQIESAETMVAVEDLYRPYKQKKRTRATIAKERGLSGLASIISLQMTKKTLEDEAKSYIDAEKDVPDTDTAISGALDIIAEEISDSADYRTKIRSLTFKDGNLTSVAKDPEAESVYEMYYNFSSPVSKLTGYRVLAINRGEKEKVLTVKLEAPVDKILAYLEKQVIVRDNPNTTPYLKTAVADAYSRLIAPSIEREIRNELTENAEDNAITVFGKNLEQLLMQPPIVGKTVLGWDPAFRTGCKLAVVDPTGKVLDTVVIYPTAPQNKVDEAKTILKKLIKKYHVDLISCGNGTASRESEVIISELIHEIPENVQYVIVNEAGASVYSASELATEEFPNFDVGQRSAASIARRLQDPLAELVKIDPKSIGVGQYQHDMNQKKLGSALDGVVEDSVNRVGVDLNTASAPLLEHISGINKSLAKNIVAYREANGKFVTRKDLLKVPKLGAKAFEQCSGFMRIRDGGNPLDSTGVHPESYDKAVLLLNKLGYTTEDIKSGALNGIGKSIKDFTALSKELDIGELTLKDIVKELEKPGRDPREEMPKPVLRSDVMSMEDLKPGMILSGTVRNVIDFGAFVDIGVHQDGLVHISQLTSKKYIKHPMEVVSVGDIVQVKVLNVDIPKKRIQLSMIL
;
A
#
# COMPACT_ATOMS: atom_id res chain seq x y z
N MET A 1 -12.34 25.75 -9.84
CA MET A 1 -13.32 25.12 -8.94
C MET A 1 -14.02 26.20 -8.11
N CYS A 2 -15.35 26.27 -8.13
CA CYS A 2 -16.13 27.28 -7.42
C CYS A 2 -16.01 27.07 -5.89
N ILE A 3 -16.18 28.14 -5.09
CA ILE A 3 -16.14 28.05 -3.62
C ILE A 3 -17.21 27.06 -3.10
N ARG A 4 -18.36 26.99 -3.78
CA ARG A 4 -19.46 26.08 -3.46
C ARG A 4 -19.03 24.61 -3.64
N ASP A 5 -18.30 24.28 -4.71
CA ASP A 5 -17.82 22.91 -5.00
C ASP A 5 -16.79 22.44 -3.95
N ARG A 6 -15.98 23.37 -3.43
CA ARG A 6 -15.04 23.08 -2.32
C ARG A 6 -15.74 22.72 -1.02
N LEU A 7 -16.81 23.43 -0.68
CA LEU A 7 -17.58 23.17 0.54
C LEU A 7 -18.30 21.83 0.46
N ASP A 8 -18.86 21.49 -0.70
CA ASP A 8 -19.55 20.21 -0.90
C ASP A 8 -18.58 19.02 -0.83
N ILE A 9 -17.38 19.14 -1.41
CA ILE A 9 -16.32 18.10 -1.33
C ILE A 9 -15.85 17.93 0.11
N ALA A 10 -15.59 19.02 0.84
CA ALA A 10 -15.15 18.96 2.23
C ALA A 10 -16.18 18.29 3.13
N ALA A 11 -17.47 18.64 2.97
CA ALA A 11 -18.56 18.02 3.73
C ALA A 11 -18.69 16.51 3.45
N LYS A 12 -18.56 16.12 2.18
CA LYS A 12 -18.60 14.71 1.78
C LYS A 12 -17.44 13.92 2.39
N ILE A 13 -16.22 14.41 2.28
CA ILE A 13 -15.03 13.78 2.88
C ILE A 13 -15.18 13.69 4.40
N ALA A 14 -15.65 14.75 5.06
CA ALA A 14 -15.86 14.77 6.49
C ALA A 14 -16.84 13.68 6.94
N SER A 15 -17.96 13.51 6.22
CA SER A 15 -18.94 12.46 6.48
C SER A 15 -18.36 11.06 6.28
N GLU A 16 -17.63 10.82 5.18
CA GLU A 16 -17.06 9.50 4.84
C GLU A 16 -15.94 9.08 5.82
N LEU A 17 -15.08 10.03 6.23
CA LEU A 17 -13.96 9.77 7.14
C LEU A 17 -14.33 9.94 8.63
N GLN A 18 -15.58 10.29 8.94
CA GLN A 18 -16.07 10.51 10.30
C GLN A 18 -15.27 11.59 11.06
N ILE A 19 -14.88 12.66 10.36
CA ILE A 19 -14.19 13.83 10.90
C ILE A 19 -15.13 15.06 10.84
N ARG A 20 -14.75 16.14 11.54
CA ARG A 20 -15.53 17.38 11.49
C ARG A 20 -15.30 18.12 10.18
N ASN A 21 -16.33 18.83 9.68
CA ASN A 21 -16.25 19.57 8.41
C ASN A 21 -15.10 20.60 8.41
N ASN A 22 -14.92 21.34 9.50
CA ASN A 22 -13.85 22.31 9.64
C ASN A 22 -12.44 21.68 9.60
N GLN A 23 -12.29 20.42 10.04
CA GLN A 23 -11.03 19.69 9.93
C GLN A 23 -10.72 19.33 8.46
N ALA A 24 -11.74 18.89 7.72
CA ALA A 24 -11.60 18.59 6.29
C ALA A 24 -11.26 19.86 5.49
N GLU A 25 -11.96 20.95 5.72
CA GLU A 25 -11.72 22.25 5.06
C GLU A 25 -10.29 22.77 5.32
N ALA A 26 -9.85 22.74 6.59
CA ALA A 26 -8.51 23.17 6.97
C ALA A 26 -7.42 22.27 6.34
N ALA A 27 -7.62 20.96 6.33
CA ALA A 27 -6.67 20.02 5.70
C ALA A 27 -6.60 20.23 4.19
N ILE A 28 -7.74 20.37 3.50
CA ILE A 28 -7.80 20.65 2.06
C ILE A 28 -7.08 21.98 1.73
N LYS A 29 -7.31 23.02 2.53
CA LYS A 29 -6.64 24.31 2.36
C LYS A 29 -5.12 24.18 2.46
N LEU A 30 -4.64 23.51 3.50
CA LEU A 30 -3.20 23.30 3.69
C LEU A 30 -2.56 22.49 2.57
N ILE A 31 -3.26 21.46 2.07
CA ILE A 31 -2.84 20.66 0.91
C ILE A 31 -2.76 21.53 -0.34
N ASP A 32 -3.77 22.36 -0.60
CA ASP A 32 -3.82 23.27 -1.74
C ASP A 32 -2.72 24.35 -1.69
N GLU A 33 -2.28 24.73 -0.50
CA GLU A 33 -1.13 25.62 -0.27
C GLU A 33 0.23 24.90 -0.50
N GLY A 34 0.20 23.60 -0.85
CA GLY A 34 1.38 22.80 -1.15
C GLY A 34 2.15 22.32 0.09
N ASN A 35 1.47 22.19 1.24
CA ASN A 35 2.08 21.57 2.40
C ASN A 35 2.04 20.04 2.28
N THR A 36 3.10 19.39 2.74
CA THR A 36 3.21 17.93 2.76
C THR A 36 2.39 17.32 3.89
N ILE A 37 1.99 16.07 3.74
CA ILE A 37 1.20 15.36 4.76
C ILE A 37 1.95 15.25 6.09
N PRO A 38 3.24 14.85 6.14
CA PRO A 38 3.97 14.80 7.40
C PRO A 38 4.09 16.16 8.11
N PHE A 39 4.25 17.24 7.34
CA PHE A 39 4.28 18.58 7.91
C PHE A 39 2.93 19.00 8.51
N ILE A 40 1.84 18.72 7.80
CA ILE A 40 0.48 19.03 8.27
C ILE A 40 0.20 18.26 9.58
N SER A 41 0.44 16.95 9.59
CA SER A 41 0.15 16.09 10.75
C SER A 41 0.98 16.46 11.97
N ARG A 42 2.21 16.91 11.77
CA ARG A 42 3.12 17.22 12.87
C ARG A 42 3.02 18.65 13.36
N TYR A 43 2.98 19.64 12.45
CA TYR A 43 3.14 21.06 12.77
C TYR A 43 1.91 21.92 12.52
N ARG A 44 0.80 21.36 12.03
CA ARG A 44 -0.48 22.07 11.78
C ARG A 44 -1.65 21.40 12.50
N LYS A 45 -1.39 20.74 13.64
CA LYS A 45 -2.39 20.02 14.44
C LYS A 45 -3.54 20.90 14.91
N GLU A 46 -3.24 22.14 15.32
CA GLU A 46 -4.28 23.07 15.76
C GLU A 46 -5.28 23.37 14.65
N ALA A 47 -4.80 23.59 13.43
CA ALA A 47 -5.65 23.88 12.29
C ALA A 47 -6.52 22.68 11.89
N THR A 48 -5.94 21.47 11.91
CA THR A 48 -6.61 20.22 11.47
C THR A 48 -7.31 19.48 12.61
N GLY A 49 -7.22 19.97 13.86
CA GLY A 49 -7.74 19.26 15.03
C GLY A 49 -7.11 17.89 15.22
N ALA A 50 -5.78 17.80 15.02
CA ALA A 50 -4.93 16.64 15.23
C ALA A 50 -5.23 15.43 14.30
N LEU A 51 -5.57 15.67 13.04
CA LEU A 51 -5.61 14.59 12.04
C LEU A 51 -4.21 13.98 11.90
N ASN A 52 -4.14 12.65 11.95
CA ASN A 52 -2.91 11.91 11.79
C ASN A 52 -2.55 11.66 10.31
N ASP A 53 -1.35 11.11 10.04
CA ASP A 53 -0.85 10.85 8.68
C ASP A 53 -1.81 9.96 7.89
N GLU A 54 -2.32 8.88 8.48
CA GLU A 54 -3.24 7.94 7.83
C GLU A 54 -4.56 8.64 7.43
N GLN A 55 -5.13 9.46 8.32
CA GLN A 55 -6.35 10.22 8.03
C GLN A 55 -6.13 11.24 6.93
N LEU A 56 -5.00 11.96 6.95
CA LEU A 56 -4.64 12.95 5.94
C LEU A 56 -4.37 12.30 4.58
N ARG A 57 -3.73 11.12 4.52
CA ARG A 57 -3.54 10.39 3.27
C ARG A 57 -4.86 9.93 2.67
N LYS A 58 -5.74 9.34 3.47
CA LYS A 58 -7.09 8.96 3.03
C LYS A 58 -7.89 10.17 2.53
N LEU A 59 -7.80 11.29 3.23
CA LEU A 59 -8.40 12.55 2.82
C LEU A 59 -7.85 13.01 1.47
N PHE A 60 -6.54 12.98 1.28
CA PHE A 60 -5.88 13.40 0.05
C PHE A 60 -6.26 12.52 -1.15
N GLU A 61 -6.27 11.20 -0.98
CA GLU A 61 -6.71 10.26 -2.00
C GLU A 61 -8.17 10.50 -2.39
N ARG A 62 -9.04 10.67 -1.38
CA ARG A 62 -10.46 10.91 -1.61
C ARG A 62 -10.71 12.26 -2.26
N LEU A 63 -9.97 13.29 -1.86
CA LEU A 63 -10.00 14.62 -2.47
C LEU A 63 -9.68 14.56 -3.97
N ASN A 64 -8.62 13.85 -4.33
CA ASN A 64 -8.22 13.68 -5.72
C ASN A 64 -9.29 12.91 -6.52
N TYR A 65 -9.86 11.84 -5.95
CA TYR A 65 -10.95 11.12 -6.59
C TYR A 65 -12.18 12.01 -6.84
N LEU A 66 -12.62 12.78 -5.84
CA LEU A 66 -13.79 13.65 -5.98
C LEU A 66 -13.54 14.79 -6.97
N ARG A 67 -12.34 15.37 -6.99
CA ARG A 67 -11.96 16.36 -8.00
C ARG A 67 -12.03 15.78 -9.42
N ASN A 68 -11.46 14.61 -9.62
CA ASN A 68 -11.53 13.91 -10.91
C ASN A 68 -12.98 13.59 -11.31
N LEU A 69 -13.83 13.24 -10.33
CA LEU A 69 -15.25 12.99 -10.57
C LEU A 69 -15.97 14.27 -11.03
N GLU A 70 -15.76 15.41 -10.37
CA GLU A 70 -16.37 16.68 -10.77
C GLU A 70 -15.85 17.18 -12.13
N ASP A 71 -14.56 17.05 -12.41
CA ASP A 71 -13.98 17.35 -13.72
C ASP A 71 -14.61 16.46 -14.82
N ARG A 72 -14.84 15.18 -14.50
CA ARG A 72 -15.51 14.26 -15.44
C ARG A 72 -16.96 14.63 -15.67
N LYS A 73 -17.72 14.98 -14.61
CA LYS A 73 -19.11 15.47 -14.72
C LYS A 73 -19.17 16.70 -15.64
N SER A 74 -18.29 17.67 -15.42
CA SER A 74 -18.19 18.87 -16.25
C SER A 74 -17.94 18.55 -17.71
N THR A 75 -16.99 17.66 -18.00
CA THR A 75 -16.68 17.21 -19.37
C THR A 75 -17.87 16.53 -20.03
N VAL A 76 -18.57 15.67 -19.28
CA VAL A 76 -19.75 14.95 -19.80
C VAL A 76 -20.90 15.92 -20.07
N LEU A 77 -21.18 16.86 -19.15
CA LEU A 77 -22.23 17.86 -19.33
C LEU A 77 -21.96 18.71 -20.57
N SER A 78 -20.75 19.22 -20.74
CA SER A 78 -20.37 20.00 -21.94
C SER A 78 -20.54 19.19 -23.23
N SER A 79 -20.11 17.94 -23.24
CA SER A 79 -20.25 17.06 -24.43
C SER A 79 -21.71 16.77 -24.81
N ILE A 80 -22.62 16.64 -23.83
CA ILE A 80 -24.05 16.42 -24.09
C ILE A 80 -24.72 17.74 -24.52
N GLU A 81 -24.30 18.86 -23.94
CA GLU A 81 -24.81 20.19 -24.30
C GLU A 81 -24.45 20.56 -25.75
N GLU A 82 -23.20 20.32 -26.19
CA GLU A 82 -22.75 20.49 -27.56
C GLU A 82 -23.58 19.66 -28.56
N GLN A 83 -24.12 18.52 -28.14
CA GLN A 83 -25.04 17.70 -28.94
C GLN A 83 -26.48 18.22 -28.92
N GLY A 84 -26.78 19.27 -28.14
CA GLY A 84 -28.13 19.80 -27.98
C GLY A 84 -29.11 18.85 -27.29
N LYS A 85 -28.61 17.89 -26.51
CA LYS A 85 -29.39 16.82 -25.86
C LYS A 85 -29.48 16.93 -24.35
N LEU A 86 -28.89 17.97 -23.75
CA LEU A 86 -28.86 18.15 -22.29
C LEU A 86 -30.21 18.63 -21.79
N THR A 87 -30.92 17.77 -21.05
CA THR A 87 -32.16 18.15 -20.36
C THR A 87 -31.85 18.55 -18.91
N ALA A 88 -32.78 19.34 -18.29
CA ALA A 88 -32.62 19.75 -16.89
C ALA A 88 -32.58 18.55 -15.92
N GLU A 89 -33.33 17.50 -16.21
CA GLU A 89 -33.36 16.28 -15.42
C GLU A 89 -32.05 15.49 -15.52
N LEU A 90 -31.54 15.29 -16.76
CA LEU A 90 -30.27 14.61 -17.00
C LEU A 90 -29.10 15.37 -16.34
N LYS A 91 -29.11 16.71 -16.43
CA LYS A 91 -28.13 17.56 -15.74
C LYS A 91 -28.13 17.29 -14.25
N LYS A 92 -29.31 17.30 -13.61
CA LYS A 92 -29.45 16.99 -12.19
C LYS A 92 -28.98 15.59 -11.83
N GLN A 93 -29.27 14.57 -12.65
CA GLN A 93 -28.81 13.20 -12.45
C GLN A 93 -27.28 13.11 -12.52
N ILE A 94 -26.63 13.73 -13.50
CA ILE A 94 -25.18 13.75 -13.62
C ILE A 94 -24.53 14.49 -12.45
N GLU A 95 -25.06 15.67 -12.07
CA GLU A 95 -24.55 16.44 -10.94
C GLU A 95 -24.66 15.66 -9.62
N SER A 96 -25.74 14.91 -9.43
CA SER A 96 -25.97 14.10 -8.22
C SER A 96 -25.26 12.74 -8.22
N ALA A 97 -24.64 12.33 -9.33
CA ALA A 97 -23.93 11.06 -9.40
C ALA A 97 -22.74 11.02 -8.44
N GLU A 98 -22.63 9.97 -7.65
CA GLU A 98 -21.61 9.84 -6.60
C GLU A 98 -20.38 9.04 -7.01
N THR A 99 -20.45 8.37 -8.18
CA THR A 99 -19.37 7.53 -8.67
C THR A 99 -19.10 7.75 -10.16
N MET A 100 -17.86 7.48 -10.58
CA MET A 100 -17.46 7.53 -11.99
C MET A 100 -18.34 6.60 -12.85
N VAL A 101 -18.68 5.41 -12.33
CA VAL A 101 -19.52 4.43 -13.02
C VAL A 101 -20.90 4.99 -13.30
N ALA A 102 -21.53 5.66 -12.32
CA ALA A 102 -22.84 6.29 -12.50
C ALA A 102 -22.80 7.40 -13.57
N VAL A 103 -21.74 8.22 -13.57
CA VAL A 103 -21.56 9.25 -14.62
C VAL A 103 -21.39 8.61 -16.00
N GLU A 104 -20.60 7.55 -16.12
CA GLU A 104 -20.39 6.85 -17.40
C GLU A 104 -21.66 6.15 -17.90
N ASP A 105 -22.48 5.57 -17.01
CA ASP A 105 -23.77 4.97 -17.38
C ASP A 105 -24.75 6.03 -17.91
N LEU A 106 -24.83 7.22 -17.27
CA LEU A 106 -25.65 8.33 -17.74
C LEU A 106 -25.16 8.93 -19.06
N TYR A 107 -23.83 8.94 -19.28
CA TYR A 107 -23.23 9.44 -20.52
C TYR A 107 -23.33 8.45 -21.70
N ARG A 108 -23.53 7.16 -21.42
CA ARG A 108 -23.44 6.09 -22.40
C ARG A 108 -24.32 6.28 -23.66
N PRO A 109 -25.58 6.76 -23.58
CA PRO A 109 -26.41 7.03 -24.76
C PRO A 109 -25.86 8.15 -25.66
N TYR A 110 -25.05 9.05 -25.10
CA TYR A 110 -24.53 10.26 -25.77
C TYR A 110 -23.09 10.10 -26.23
N LYS A 111 -22.42 9.05 -25.78
CA LYS A 111 -21.03 8.78 -26.12
C LYS A 111 -20.91 8.41 -27.61
N GLN A 112 -19.98 9.05 -28.33
CA GLN A 112 -19.68 8.65 -29.70
C GLN A 112 -19.25 7.17 -29.73
N LYS A 113 -20.04 6.35 -30.40
CA LYS A 113 -19.79 4.91 -30.57
C LYS A 113 -19.10 4.68 -31.91
N LYS A 114 -18.27 3.65 -31.97
CA LYS A 114 -17.83 3.10 -33.25
C LYS A 114 -19.06 2.52 -33.96
N ARG A 115 -19.00 2.37 -35.30
CA ARG A 115 -20.11 1.83 -36.12
C ARG A 115 -20.62 0.50 -35.56
N THR A 116 -21.78 0.54 -34.88
CA THR A 116 -22.45 -0.60 -34.26
C THR A 116 -23.50 -1.18 -35.20
N ARG A 117 -24.03 -2.39 -34.90
CA ARG A 117 -25.17 -2.95 -35.63
C ARG A 117 -26.38 -2.01 -35.62
N ALA A 118 -26.69 -1.41 -34.47
CA ALA A 118 -27.77 -0.44 -34.34
C ALA A 118 -27.50 0.84 -35.15
N THR A 119 -26.26 1.35 -35.21
CA THR A 119 -25.89 2.49 -36.05
C THR A 119 -26.14 2.17 -37.54
N ILE A 120 -25.69 0.99 -37.98
CA ILE A 120 -25.91 0.53 -39.35
C ILE A 120 -27.42 0.42 -39.62
N ALA A 121 -28.20 -0.14 -38.70
CA ALA A 121 -29.67 -0.26 -38.87
C ALA A 121 -30.34 1.12 -38.91
N LYS A 122 -29.88 2.11 -38.16
CA LYS A 122 -30.35 3.51 -38.21
C LYS A 122 -30.03 4.15 -39.57
N GLU A 123 -28.81 3.95 -40.09
CA GLU A 123 -28.39 4.42 -41.43
C GLU A 123 -29.27 3.80 -42.55
N ARG A 124 -29.71 2.55 -42.39
CA ARG A 124 -30.64 1.86 -43.28
C ARG A 124 -32.09 2.33 -43.16
N GLY A 125 -32.39 3.24 -42.23
CA GLY A 125 -33.75 3.81 -42.06
C GLY A 125 -34.69 2.98 -41.18
N LEU A 126 -34.20 2.01 -40.44
CA LEU A 126 -35.02 1.06 -39.66
C LEU A 126 -35.49 1.62 -38.29
N SER A 127 -35.20 2.86 -37.95
CA SER A 127 -35.66 3.49 -36.71
C SER A 127 -37.18 3.57 -36.59
N GLY A 128 -37.90 3.73 -37.70
CA GLY A 128 -39.35 3.74 -37.71
C GLY A 128 -39.96 2.38 -37.33
N LEU A 129 -39.39 1.29 -37.85
CA LEU A 129 -39.81 -0.07 -37.49
C LEU A 129 -39.51 -0.38 -36.02
N ALA A 130 -38.33 0.01 -35.53
CA ALA A 130 -37.99 -0.12 -34.13
C ALA A 130 -38.97 0.63 -33.22
N SER A 131 -39.41 1.82 -33.61
CA SER A 131 -40.44 2.60 -32.88
C SER A 131 -41.81 1.87 -32.88
N ILE A 132 -42.23 1.28 -33.99
CA ILE A 132 -43.48 0.53 -34.05
C ILE A 132 -43.44 -0.66 -33.08
N ILE A 133 -42.35 -1.40 -33.04
CA ILE A 133 -42.15 -2.52 -32.12
C ILE A 133 -42.20 -2.04 -30.67
N SER A 134 -41.47 -0.98 -30.35
CA SER A 134 -41.36 -0.42 -28.98
C SER A 134 -42.66 0.17 -28.47
N LEU A 135 -43.51 0.75 -29.32
CA LEU A 135 -44.82 1.27 -28.97
C LEU A 135 -45.86 0.18 -28.63
N GLN A 136 -45.67 -1.05 -29.11
CA GLN A 136 -46.51 -2.23 -28.80
C GLN A 136 -48.02 -2.03 -29.14
N MET A 137 -48.32 -1.24 -30.17
CA MET A 137 -49.71 -0.86 -30.51
C MET A 137 -50.17 -1.35 -31.85
N THR A 138 -49.29 -1.92 -32.67
CA THR A 138 -49.64 -2.38 -34.00
C THR A 138 -50.63 -3.54 -33.97
N LYS A 139 -51.59 -3.54 -34.92
CA LYS A 139 -52.56 -4.62 -35.15
C LYS A 139 -52.14 -5.53 -36.30
N LYS A 140 -51.12 -5.14 -37.07
CA LYS A 140 -50.56 -5.90 -38.17
C LYS A 140 -49.50 -6.86 -37.65
N THR A 141 -49.22 -7.90 -38.41
CA THR A 141 -48.05 -8.74 -38.18
C THR A 141 -46.77 -7.91 -38.37
N LEU A 142 -45.68 -8.28 -37.71
CA LEU A 142 -44.47 -7.52 -37.83
C LEU A 142 -43.85 -7.64 -39.23
N GLU A 143 -44.07 -8.77 -39.89
CA GLU A 143 -43.69 -8.99 -41.28
C GLU A 143 -44.40 -8.02 -42.24
N ASP A 144 -45.71 -7.75 -41.98
CA ASP A 144 -46.44 -6.76 -42.77
C ASP A 144 -45.97 -5.33 -42.55
N GLU A 145 -45.63 -4.97 -41.32
CA GLU A 145 -45.02 -3.65 -41.01
C GLU A 145 -43.64 -3.51 -41.64
N ALA A 146 -42.83 -4.58 -41.63
CA ALA A 146 -41.46 -4.58 -42.15
C ALA A 146 -41.40 -4.45 -43.69
N LYS A 147 -42.46 -4.86 -44.44
CA LYS A 147 -42.51 -4.73 -45.91
C LYS A 147 -42.22 -3.30 -46.40
N SER A 148 -42.65 -2.30 -45.64
CA SER A 148 -42.44 -0.88 -45.98
C SER A 148 -41.02 -0.37 -45.75
N TYR A 149 -40.16 -1.17 -45.15
CA TYR A 149 -38.76 -0.85 -44.87
C TYR A 149 -37.78 -1.64 -45.74
N ILE A 150 -38.27 -2.47 -46.67
CA ILE A 150 -37.44 -3.19 -47.65
C ILE A 150 -36.87 -2.16 -48.62
N ASP A 151 -35.52 -2.08 -48.71
CA ASP A 151 -34.80 -1.17 -49.57
C ASP A 151 -33.45 -1.78 -49.95
N ALA A 152 -33.38 -2.31 -51.18
CA ALA A 152 -32.18 -2.96 -51.68
C ALA A 152 -30.98 -2.01 -51.82
N GLU A 153 -31.22 -0.70 -52.05
CA GLU A 153 -30.17 0.30 -52.14
C GLU A 153 -29.53 0.59 -50.76
N LYS A 154 -30.29 0.31 -49.68
CA LYS A 154 -29.81 0.44 -48.31
C LYS A 154 -29.47 -0.90 -47.65
N ASP A 155 -29.20 -1.95 -48.45
CA ASP A 155 -28.89 -3.28 -47.91
C ASP A 155 -29.99 -3.88 -47.01
N VAL A 156 -31.26 -3.67 -47.31
CA VAL A 156 -32.42 -4.28 -46.64
C VAL A 156 -33.21 -5.09 -47.67
N PRO A 157 -32.74 -6.28 -48.02
CA PRO A 157 -33.34 -7.06 -49.13
C PRO A 157 -34.67 -7.70 -48.77
N ASP A 158 -34.95 -7.95 -47.48
CA ASP A 158 -36.11 -8.70 -47.02
C ASP A 158 -36.64 -8.23 -45.65
N THR A 159 -37.77 -8.75 -45.23
CA THR A 159 -38.42 -8.45 -43.97
C THR A 159 -37.60 -8.91 -42.76
N ASP A 160 -36.90 -10.03 -42.85
CA ASP A 160 -36.10 -10.58 -41.76
C ASP A 160 -34.92 -9.69 -41.47
N THR A 161 -34.27 -9.15 -42.50
CA THR A 161 -33.20 -8.17 -42.35
C THR A 161 -33.71 -6.86 -41.72
N ALA A 162 -34.90 -6.40 -42.13
CA ALA A 162 -35.53 -5.21 -41.55
C ALA A 162 -35.85 -5.39 -40.06
N ILE A 163 -36.47 -6.52 -39.71
CA ILE A 163 -36.82 -6.86 -38.33
C ILE A 163 -35.56 -7.01 -37.46
N SER A 164 -34.58 -7.77 -37.96
CA SER A 164 -33.31 -7.95 -37.23
C SER A 164 -32.60 -6.61 -36.93
N GLY A 165 -32.56 -5.73 -37.95
CA GLY A 165 -31.97 -4.39 -37.73
C GLY A 165 -32.76 -3.52 -36.75
N ALA A 166 -34.10 -3.59 -36.78
CA ALA A 166 -34.93 -2.88 -35.80
C ALA A 166 -34.72 -3.43 -34.38
N LEU A 167 -34.54 -4.76 -34.22
CA LEU A 167 -34.25 -5.39 -32.93
C LEU A 167 -32.84 -5.00 -32.43
N ASP A 168 -31.85 -4.86 -33.31
CA ASP A 168 -30.51 -4.35 -32.92
C ASP A 168 -30.56 -2.92 -32.37
N ILE A 169 -31.45 -2.05 -32.93
CA ILE A 169 -31.68 -0.70 -32.39
C ILE A 169 -32.27 -0.78 -30.98
N ILE A 170 -33.33 -1.59 -30.80
CA ILE A 170 -33.99 -1.76 -29.50
C ILE A 170 -33.05 -2.37 -28.48
N ALA A 171 -32.26 -3.36 -28.85
CA ALA A 171 -31.28 -3.98 -27.96
C ALA A 171 -30.20 -2.98 -27.49
N GLU A 172 -29.75 -2.10 -28.37
CA GLU A 172 -28.82 -1.04 -27.99
C GLU A 172 -29.45 -0.02 -27.03
N GLU A 173 -30.70 0.41 -27.29
CA GLU A 173 -31.43 1.32 -26.41
C GLU A 173 -31.64 0.74 -25.01
N ILE A 174 -32.01 -0.54 -24.90
CA ILE A 174 -32.10 -1.26 -23.63
C ILE A 174 -30.74 -1.26 -22.93
N SER A 175 -29.65 -1.55 -23.65
CA SER A 175 -28.31 -1.65 -23.08
C SER A 175 -27.74 -0.31 -22.60
N ASP A 176 -28.24 0.80 -23.14
CA ASP A 176 -27.80 2.16 -22.82
C ASP A 176 -28.55 2.76 -21.62
N SER A 177 -29.61 2.10 -21.15
CA SER A 177 -30.36 2.58 -19.98
C SER A 177 -29.53 2.47 -18.69
N ALA A 178 -29.22 3.60 -18.07
CA ALA A 178 -28.48 3.66 -16.81
C ALA A 178 -29.21 2.94 -15.67
N ASP A 179 -30.55 3.06 -15.61
CA ASP A 179 -31.39 2.40 -14.60
C ASP A 179 -31.32 0.87 -14.71
N TYR A 180 -31.41 0.34 -15.94
CA TYR A 180 -31.32 -1.09 -16.15
C TYR A 180 -29.95 -1.61 -15.77
N ARG A 181 -28.89 -0.92 -16.18
CA ARG A 181 -27.51 -1.29 -15.83
C ARG A 181 -27.27 -1.30 -14.32
N THR A 182 -27.70 -0.24 -13.63
CA THR A 182 -27.59 -0.13 -12.18
C THR A 182 -28.30 -1.28 -11.48
N LYS A 183 -29.53 -1.62 -11.91
CA LYS A 183 -30.29 -2.72 -11.32
C LYS A 183 -29.65 -4.08 -11.61
N ILE A 184 -29.21 -4.32 -12.83
CA ILE A 184 -28.55 -5.59 -13.23
C ILE A 184 -27.24 -5.77 -12.47
N ARG A 185 -26.42 -4.72 -12.35
CA ARG A 185 -25.19 -4.73 -11.54
C ARG A 185 -25.48 -5.11 -10.10
N SER A 186 -26.48 -4.49 -9.49
CA SER A 186 -26.91 -4.79 -8.13
C SER A 186 -27.39 -6.24 -7.96
N LEU A 187 -28.20 -6.75 -8.89
CA LEU A 187 -28.67 -8.16 -8.88
C LEU A 187 -27.49 -9.13 -9.03
N THR A 188 -26.58 -8.85 -9.96
CA THR A 188 -25.42 -9.71 -10.22
C THR A 188 -24.46 -9.72 -9.02
N PHE A 189 -24.22 -8.58 -8.40
CA PHE A 189 -23.38 -8.50 -7.19
C PHE A 189 -23.99 -9.26 -6.00
N LYS A 190 -25.31 -9.12 -5.81
CA LYS A 190 -26.02 -9.71 -4.66
C LYS A 190 -26.23 -11.22 -4.79
N ASP A 191 -26.71 -11.66 -5.96
CA ASP A 191 -27.21 -13.01 -6.18
C ASP A 191 -26.31 -13.83 -7.13
N GLY A 192 -25.25 -13.25 -7.69
CA GLY A 192 -24.31 -13.94 -8.58
C GLY A 192 -23.22 -14.70 -7.83
N ASN A 193 -22.61 -15.66 -8.51
CA ASN A 193 -21.47 -16.44 -8.02
C ASN A 193 -20.24 -16.24 -8.89
N LEU A 194 -19.07 -16.14 -8.27
CA LEU A 194 -17.80 -16.31 -8.97
C LEU A 194 -17.42 -17.78 -8.93
N THR A 195 -17.21 -18.37 -10.10
CA THR A 195 -16.82 -19.77 -10.26
C THR A 195 -15.43 -19.85 -10.90
N SER A 196 -14.65 -20.84 -10.48
CA SER A 196 -13.39 -21.18 -11.15
C SER A 196 -13.24 -22.68 -11.30
N VAL A 197 -12.71 -23.09 -12.45
CA VAL A 197 -12.42 -24.48 -12.77
C VAL A 197 -11.00 -24.60 -13.31
N ALA A 198 -10.35 -25.73 -13.02
CA ALA A 198 -9.03 -26.03 -13.61
C ALA A 198 -9.16 -26.21 -15.12
N LYS A 199 -8.17 -25.77 -15.88
CA LYS A 199 -8.06 -26.12 -17.32
C LYS A 199 -7.58 -27.56 -17.50
N ASP A 200 -6.71 -28.02 -16.61
CA ASP A 200 -6.25 -29.39 -16.52
C ASP A 200 -6.42 -29.85 -15.04
N PRO A 201 -7.46 -30.64 -14.74
CA PRO A 201 -7.73 -31.10 -13.39
C PRO A 201 -6.67 -32.01 -12.77
N GLU A 202 -5.84 -32.67 -13.60
CA GLU A 202 -4.82 -33.62 -13.18
C GLU A 202 -3.45 -32.93 -12.88
N ALA A 203 -3.30 -31.66 -13.28
CA ALA A 203 -2.07 -30.91 -13.05
C ALA A 203 -1.96 -30.48 -11.58
N GLU A 204 -0.89 -30.82 -10.92
CA GLU A 204 -0.58 -30.29 -9.58
C GLU A 204 -0.24 -28.81 -9.65
N SER A 205 -0.88 -27.99 -8.82
CA SER A 205 -0.56 -26.57 -8.70
C SER A 205 -0.90 -26.01 -7.32
N VAL A 206 -0.40 -24.80 -7.05
CA VAL A 206 -0.77 -24.05 -5.84
C VAL A 206 -2.24 -23.58 -5.82
N TYR A 207 -2.97 -23.77 -6.93
CA TYR A 207 -4.36 -23.35 -7.10
C TYR A 207 -5.36 -24.49 -6.95
N GLU A 208 -4.98 -25.69 -6.51
CA GLU A 208 -5.87 -26.86 -6.37
C GLU A 208 -7.17 -26.56 -5.62
N MET A 209 -7.11 -25.72 -4.58
CA MET A 209 -8.28 -25.29 -3.83
C MET A 209 -9.31 -24.50 -4.66
N TYR A 210 -8.93 -24.03 -5.85
CA TYR A 210 -9.77 -23.27 -6.78
C TYR A 210 -10.14 -24.06 -8.05
N TYR A 211 -9.80 -25.36 -8.15
CA TYR A 211 -10.08 -26.18 -9.32
C TYR A 211 -11.56 -26.46 -9.52
N ASN A 212 -12.34 -26.48 -8.46
CA ASN A 212 -13.79 -26.55 -8.48
C ASN A 212 -14.34 -25.62 -7.39
N PHE A 213 -14.28 -24.34 -7.65
CA PHE A 213 -14.61 -23.31 -6.66
C PHE A 213 -15.85 -22.54 -7.11
N SER A 214 -16.75 -22.29 -6.16
CA SER A 214 -17.91 -21.40 -6.33
C SER A 214 -18.16 -20.64 -5.04
N SER A 215 -18.36 -19.33 -5.14
CA SER A 215 -18.69 -18.48 -4.00
C SER A 215 -19.56 -17.31 -4.42
N PRO A 216 -20.56 -16.90 -3.60
CA PRO A 216 -21.30 -15.67 -3.84
C PRO A 216 -20.36 -14.47 -3.96
N VAL A 217 -20.58 -13.63 -4.96
CA VAL A 217 -19.77 -12.43 -5.23
C VAL A 217 -19.64 -11.57 -3.97
N SER A 218 -20.76 -11.33 -3.28
CA SER A 218 -20.83 -10.49 -2.07
C SER A 218 -20.07 -11.04 -0.85
N LYS A 219 -19.60 -12.31 -0.89
CA LYS A 219 -18.88 -12.97 0.21
C LYS A 219 -17.42 -13.28 -0.13
N LEU A 220 -16.94 -12.87 -1.30
CA LEU A 220 -15.56 -13.09 -1.69
C LEU A 220 -14.61 -12.25 -0.84
N THR A 221 -13.56 -12.90 -0.32
CA THR A 221 -12.47 -12.23 0.39
C THR A 221 -11.38 -11.79 -0.58
N GLY A 222 -10.70 -10.68 -0.28
CA GLY A 222 -9.69 -10.09 -1.16
C GLY A 222 -8.59 -11.05 -1.59
N TYR A 223 -8.03 -11.82 -0.66
CA TYR A 223 -6.97 -12.78 -0.98
C TYR A 223 -7.40 -13.88 -1.96
N ARG A 224 -8.69 -14.30 -1.93
CA ARG A 224 -9.23 -15.27 -2.90
C ARG A 224 -9.37 -14.65 -4.28
N VAL A 225 -9.80 -13.40 -4.35
CA VAL A 225 -9.89 -12.66 -5.63
C VAL A 225 -8.50 -12.58 -6.26
N LEU A 226 -7.48 -12.18 -5.50
CA LEU A 226 -6.10 -12.07 -6.01
C LEU A 226 -5.53 -13.43 -6.43
N ALA A 227 -5.77 -14.48 -5.64
CA ALA A 227 -5.33 -15.85 -5.98
C ALA A 227 -5.97 -16.37 -7.26
N ILE A 228 -7.29 -16.20 -7.40
CA ILE A 228 -8.05 -16.63 -8.59
C ILE A 228 -7.61 -15.83 -9.83
N ASN A 229 -7.44 -14.52 -9.72
CA ASN A 229 -6.96 -13.67 -10.81
C ASN A 229 -5.56 -14.10 -11.27
N ARG A 230 -4.66 -14.45 -10.34
CA ARG A 230 -3.33 -14.96 -10.68
C ARG A 230 -3.40 -16.31 -11.38
N GLY A 231 -4.20 -17.25 -10.86
CA GLY A 231 -4.40 -18.56 -11.49
C GLY A 231 -4.99 -18.47 -12.90
N GLU A 232 -5.89 -17.51 -13.15
CA GLU A 232 -6.43 -17.21 -14.48
C GLU A 232 -5.35 -16.62 -15.40
N LYS A 233 -4.55 -15.65 -14.92
CA LYS A 233 -3.44 -15.04 -15.65
C LYS A 233 -2.37 -16.07 -16.04
N GLU A 234 -2.07 -17.00 -15.15
CA GLU A 234 -1.13 -18.12 -15.38
C GLU A 234 -1.76 -19.24 -16.23
N LYS A 235 -3.01 -19.09 -16.65
CA LYS A 235 -3.77 -20.04 -17.48
C LYS A 235 -4.00 -21.40 -16.83
N VAL A 236 -3.94 -21.49 -15.52
CA VAL A 236 -4.28 -22.69 -14.74
C VAL A 236 -5.79 -22.77 -14.53
N LEU A 237 -6.42 -21.63 -14.27
CA LEU A 237 -7.85 -21.53 -14.00
C LEU A 237 -8.61 -20.91 -15.18
N THR A 238 -9.90 -21.28 -15.30
CA THR A 238 -10.90 -20.57 -16.08
C THR A 238 -11.91 -20.00 -15.10
N VAL A 239 -12.14 -18.69 -15.15
CA VAL A 239 -12.97 -17.97 -14.17
C VAL A 239 -14.19 -17.39 -14.87
N LYS A 240 -15.37 -17.52 -14.25
CA LYS A 240 -16.63 -16.98 -14.75
C LYS A 240 -17.44 -16.35 -13.62
N LEU A 241 -18.16 -15.30 -13.99
CA LEU A 241 -19.16 -14.69 -13.13
C LEU A 241 -20.56 -15.21 -13.58
N GLU A 242 -21.17 -16.04 -12.76
CA GLU A 242 -22.50 -16.59 -13.02
C GLU A 242 -23.56 -15.66 -12.43
N ALA A 243 -24.16 -14.86 -13.32
CA ALA A 243 -25.23 -13.94 -12.97
C ALA A 243 -26.60 -14.67 -12.84
N PRO A 244 -27.56 -14.13 -12.07
CA PRO A 244 -28.91 -14.67 -11.96
C PRO A 244 -29.73 -14.32 -13.21
N VAL A 245 -29.44 -14.95 -14.34
CA VAL A 245 -29.96 -14.62 -15.69
C VAL A 245 -31.49 -14.57 -15.74
N ASP A 246 -32.17 -15.56 -15.18
CA ASP A 246 -33.65 -15.62 -15.21
C ASP A 246 -34.28 -14.43 -14.49
N LYS A 247 -33.71 -14.03 -13.34
CA LYS A 247 -34.17 -12.83 -12.59
C LYS A 247 -33.95 -11.55 -13.37
N ILE A 248 -32.81 -11.46 -14.05
CA ILE A 248 -32.44 -10.28 -14.86
C ILE A 248 -33.35 -10.16 -16.08
N LEU A 249 -33.55 -11.24 -16.81
CA LEU A 249 -34.45 -11.25 -17.97
C LEU A 249 -35.89 -10.94 -17.58
N ALA A 250 -36.41 -11.58 -16.52
CA ALA A 250 -37.75 -11.27 -16.00
C ALA A 250 -37.89 -9.79 -15.59
N TYR A 251 -36.85 -9.18 -14.99
CA TYR A 251 -36.85 -7.76 -14.71
C TYR A 251 -36.89 -6.91 -15.97
N LEU A 252 -36.01 -7.17 -16.94
CA LEU A 252 -35.97 -6.43 -18.21
C LEU A 252 -37.26 -6.57 -19.01
N GLU A 253 -37.78 -7.78 -19.14
CA GLU A 253 -39.07 -8.04 -19.84
C GLU A 253 -40.20 -7.22 -19.18
N LYS A 254 -40.27 -7.19 -17.85
CA LYS A 254 -41.28 -6.38 -17.12
C LYS A 254 -41.14 -4.88 -17.37
N GLN A 255 -39.94 -4.37 -17.61
CA GLN A 255 -39.73 -2.96 -17.90
C GLN A 255 -39.98 -2.60 -19.35
N VAL A 256 -39.60 -3.47 -20.28
CA VAL A 256 -39.65 -3.22 -21.71
C VAL A 256 -41.05 -3.59 -22.29
N ILE A 257 -41.64 -4.67 -21.82
CA ILE A 257 -42.95 -5.16 -22.30
C ILE A 257 -44.04 -4.57 -21.41
N VAL A 258 -44.55 -3.39 -21.79
CA VAL A 258 -45.58 -2.65 -21.05
C VAL A 258 -46.99 -3.10 -21.46
N ARG A 259 -47.14 -3.66 -22.65
CA ARG A 259 -48.41 -4.18 -23.20
C ARG A 259 -48.17 -5.53 -23.85
N ASP A 260 -48.97 -6.50 -23.49
CA ASP A 260 -48.92 -7.80 -24.18
C ASP A 260 -49.60 -7.67 -25.57
N ASN A 261 -48.75 -7.74 -26.59
CA ASN A 261 -49.19 -7.68 -28.00
C ASN A 261 -48.55 -8.86 -28.75
N PRO A 262 -49.35 -9.84 -29.23
CA PRO A 262 -48.83 -11.02 -29.90
C PRO A 262 -47.94 -10.72 -31.12
N ASN A 263 -48.11 -9.55 -31.75
CA ASN A 263 -47.31 -9.13 -32.90
C ASN A 263 -45.96 -8.54 -32.55
N THR A 264 -45.71 -8.08 -31.29
CA THR A 264 -44.46 -7.45 -30.91
C THR A 264 -43.81 -8.08 -29.69
N THR A 265 -44.57 -8.68 -28.76
CA THR A 265 -44.04 -9.29 -27.53
C THR A 265 -42.97 -10.34 -27.77
N PRO A 266 -43.08 -11.30 -28.73
CA PRO A 266 -42.03 -12.28 -28.99
C PRO A 266 -40.72 -11.63 -29.44
N TYR A 267 -40.81 -10.61 -30.29
CA TYR A 267 -39.64 -9.87 -30.81
C TYR A 267 -38.96 -9.03 -29.73
N LEU A 268 -39.75 -8.40 -28.85
CA LEU A 268 -39.20 -7.67 -27.70
C LEU A 268 -38.47 -8.60 -26.73
N LYS A 269 -38.98 -9.81 -26.47
CA LYS A 269 -38.27 -10.82 -25.68
C LYS A 269 -36.93 -11.19 -26.32
N THR A 270 -36.89 -11.34 -27.63
CA THR A 270 -35.64 -11.59 -28.37
C THR A 270 -34.67 -10.43 -28.23
N ALA A 271 -35.17 -9.19 -28.40
CA ALA A 271 -34.32 -7.98 -28.22
C ALA A 271 -33.79 -7.84 -26.80
N VAL A 272 -34.60 -8.14 -25.77
CA VAL A 272 -34.17 -8.13 -24.34
C VAL A 272 -33.12 -9.19 -24.11
N ALA A 273 -33.27 -10.40 -24.58
CA ALA A 273 -32.30 -11.48 -24.43
C ALA A 273 -30.96 -11.13 -25.12
N ASP A 274 -31.01 -10.55 -26.32
CA ASP A 274 -29.83 -10.10 -27.05
C ASP A 274 -29.15 -8.91 -26.36
N ALA A 275 -29.93 -7.91 -25.95
CA ALA A 275 -29.40 -6.75 -25.19
C ALA A 275 -28.62 -7.21 -23.94
N TYR A 276 -29.19 -8.14 -23.18
CA TYR A 276 -28.53 -8.67 -22.00
C TYR A 276 -27.28 -9.47 -22.36
N SER A 277 -27.41 -10.52 -23.17
CA SER A 277 -26.32 -11.48 -23.39
C SER A 277 -25.14 -10.89 -24.16
N ARG A 278 -25.40 -10.06 -25.17
CA ARG A 278 -24.36 -9.49 -26.04
C ARG A 278 -23.82 -8.16 -25.55
N LEU A 279 -24.63 -7.28 -24.97
CA LEU A 279 -24.25 -5.90 -24.71
C LEU A 279 -24.08 -5.61 -23.20
N ILE A 280 -24.96 -6.12 -22.33
CA ILE A 280 -24.96 -5.78 -20.90
C ILE A 280 -24.07 -6.74 -20.11
N ALA A 281 -24.31 -8.05 -20.21
CA ALA A 281 -23.64 -9.06 -19.39
C ALA A 281 -22.10 -8.99 -19.44
N PRO A 282 -21.43 -8.92 -20.62
CA PRO A 282 -19.98 -8.86 -20.68
C PRO A 282 -19.39 -7.56 -20.08
N SER A 283 -20.17 -6.48 -20.10
CA SER A 283 -19.77 -5.20 -19.51
C SER A 283 -19.89 -5.24 -17.99
N ILE A 284 -21.03 -5.69 -17.47
CA ILE A 284 -21.29 -5.78 -16.02
C ILE A 284 -20.37 -6.81 -15.35
N GLU A 285 -20.11 -7.95 -15.99
CA GLU A 285 -19.13 -8.92 -15.51
C GLU A 285 -17.75 -8.29 -15.32
N ARG A 286 -17.27 -7.57 -16.33
CA ARG A 286 -15.97 -6.88 -16.27
C ARG A 286 -15.95 -5.80 -15.20
N GLU A 287 -17.02 -5.00 -15.07
CA GLU A 287 -17.16 -3.97 -14.05
C GLU A 287 -17.09 -4.56 -12.65
N ILE A 288 -17.84 -5.63 -12.37
CA ILE A 288 -17.84 -6.30 -11.06
C ILE A 288 -16.48 -6.94 -10.78
N ARG A 289 -15.87 -7.62 -11.76
CA ARG A 289 -14.54 -8.20 -11.58
C ARG A 289 -13.46 -7.16 -11.31
N ASN A 290 -13.53 -6.01 -12.01
CA ASN A 290 -12.63 -4.89 -11.74
C ASN A 290 -12.83 -4.33 -10.33
N GLU A 291 -14.07 -4.11 -9.91
CA GLU A 291 -14.39 -3.61 -8.56
C GLU A 291 -13.90 -4.57 -7.47
N LEU A 292 -14.11 -5.88 -7.64
CA LEU A 292 -13.59 -6.90 -6.72
C LEU A 292 -12.06 -6.86 -6.64
N THR A 293 -11.41 -6.70 -7.79
CA THR A 293 -9.95 -6.64 -7.88
C THR A 293 -9.41 -5.37 -7.21
N GLU A 294 -9.97 -4.21 -7.53
CA GLU A 294 -9.57 -2.93 -6.93
C GLU A 294 -9.73 -2.94 -5.40
N ASN A 295 -10.86 -3.43 -4.90
CA ASN A 295 -11.10 -3.55 -3.46
C ASN A 295 -10.12 -4.53 -2.79
N ALA A 296 -9.80 -5.65 -3.47
CA ALA A 296 -8.84 -6.62 -2.98
C ALA A 296 -7.41 -6.06 -2.93
N GLU A 297 -7.02 -5.32 -3.98
CA GLU A 297 -5.73 -4.62 -4.05
C GLU A 297 -5.60 -3.56 -2.95
N ASP A 298 -6.63 -2.74 -2.71
CA ASP A 298 -6.62 -1.68 -1.71
C ASP A 298 -6.43 -2.21 -0.30
N ASN A 299 -7.14 -3.28 0.02
CA ASN A 299 -6.99 -3.96 1.29
C ASN A 299 -5.58 -4.56 1.45
N ALA A 300 -5.07 -5.22 0.42
CA ALA A 300 -3.73 -5.79 0.43
C ALA A 300 -2.63 -4.71 0.53
N ILE A 301 -2.74 -3.61 -0.21
CA ILE A 301 -1.80 -2.48 -0.15
C ILE A 301 -1.77 -1.87 1.25
N THR A 302 -2.94 -1.76 1.91
CA THR A 302 -3.01 -1.27 3.30
C THR A 302 -2.24 -2.18 4.27
N VAL A 303 -2.38 -3.51 4.11
CA VAL A 303 -1.62 -4.49 4.91
C VAL A 303 -0.13 -4.39 4.61
N PHE A 304 0.24 -4.30 3.34
CA PHE A 304 1.65 -4.19 2.92
C PHE A 304 2.30 -2.91 3.45
N GLY A 305 1.56 -1.79 3.43
CA GLY A 305 2.01 -0.55 4.04
C GLY A 305 2.34 -0.70 5.52
N LYS A 306 1.48 -1.35 6.29
CA LYS A 306 1.72 -1.64 7.71
C LYS A 306 2.90 -2.58 7.94
N ASN A 307 3.04 -3.63 7.12
CA ASN A 307 4.18 -4.53 7.20
C ASN A 307 5.50 -3.78 6.91
N LEU A 308 5.52 -2.91 5.90
CA LEU A 308 6.68 -2.08 5.58
C LEU A 308 7.00 -1.10 6.73
N GLU A 309 5.99 -0.40 7.26
CA GLU A 309 6.17 0.52 8.40
C GLU A 309 6.85 -0.18 9.58
N GLN A 310 6.40 -1.37 9.92
CA GLN A 310 6.97 -2.13 11.02
C GLN A 310 8.40 -2.59 10.76
N LEU A 311 8.75 -2.92 9.52
CA LEU A 311 10.14 -3.22 9.14
C LEU A 311 11.04 -1.99 9.25
N LEU A 312 10.56 -0.83 8.79
CA LEU A 312 11.29 0.44 8.85
C LEU A 312 11.45 0.95 10.28
N MET A 313 10.44 0.72 11.12
CA MET A 313 10.41 1.18 12.52
C MET A 313 11.04 0.21 13.51
N GLN A 314 11.71 -0.85 13.05
CA GLN A 314 12.50 -1.71 13.94
C GLN A 314 13.60 -0.92 14.65
N PRO A 315 13.85 -1.17 15.95
CA PRO A 315 14.85 -0.44 16.72
C PRO A 315 16.26 -0.71 16.19
N PRO A 316 17.08 0.33 16.04
CA PRO A 316 18.46 0.19 15.63
C PRO A 316 19.29 -0.47 16.73
N ILE A 317 20.31 -1.26 16.34
CA ILE A 317 21.32 -1.79 17.24
C ILE A 317 22.58 -0.95 17.10
N VAL A 318 22.65 0.11 17.89
CA VAL A 318 23.76 1.07 17.83
C VAL A 318 24.99 0.62 18.64
N GLY A 319 26.17 1.12 18.26
CA GLY A 319 27.40 0.93 19.02
C GLY A 319 28.05 -0.44 18.90
N LYS A 320 27.63 -1.28 17.95
CA LYS A 320 28.11 -2.63 17.73
C LYS A 320 28.89 -2.77 16.42
N THR A 321 29.98 -3.54 16.46
CA THR A 321 30.66 -4.01 15.26
C THR A 321 29.94 -5.24 14.72
N VAL A 322 29.49 -5.19 13.47
CA VAL A 322 28.65 -6.21 12.85
C VAL A 322 29.38 -6.87 11.69
N LEU A 323 29.39 -8.21 11.67
CA LEU A 323 29.78 -9.00 10.51
C LEU A 323 28.54 -9.33 9.69
N GLY A 324 28.38 -8.72 8.53
CA GLY A 324 27.35 -9.08 7.55
C GLY A 324 27.75 -10.32 6.78
N TRP A 325 26.83 -11.26 6.64
CA TRP A 325 27.00 -12.51 5.94
C TRP A 325 25.92 -12.65 4.87
N ASP A 326 26.31 -12.56 3.61
CA ASP A 326 25.47 -12.83 2.46
C ASP A 326 25.67 -14.29 2.03
N PRO A 327 24.73 -15.20 2.38
CA PRO A 327 24.90 -16.63 2.17
C PRO A 327 24.74 -17.00 0.69
N ALA A 328 25.57 -17.91 0.19
CA ALA A 328 25.47 -18.45 -1.16
C ALA A 328 26.13 -19.82 -1.26
N PHE A 329 25.68 -20.63 -2.20
CA PHE A 329 26.31 -21.93 -2.51
C PHE A 329 27.56 -21.78 -3.39
N ARG A 330 27.37 -21.81 -4.69
CA ARG A 330 28.45 -21.89 -5.69
C ARG A 330 29.43 -20.72 -5.68
N THR A 331 28.94 -19.51 -5.49
CA THR A 331 29.72 -18.27 -5.58
C THR A 331 30.47 -17.93 -4.30
N GLY A 332 30.30 -18.73 -3.23
CA GLY A 332 30.84 -18.47 -1.90
C GLY A 332 30.02 -17.41 -1.13
N CYS A 333 30.06 -17.49 0.18
CA CYS A 333 29.44 -16.53 1.08
C CYS A 333 30.31 -15.26 1.16
N LYS A 334 29.69 -14.10 1.00
CA LYS A 334 30.37 -12.80 1.08
C LYS A 334 30.22 -12.25 2.49
N LEU A 335 31.31 -11.80 3.04
CA LEU A 335 31.38 -11.21 4.37
C LEU A 335 31.79 -9.76 4.29
N ALA A 336 31.20 -8.93 5.15
CA ALA A 336 31.61 -7.55 5.35
C ALA A 336 31.62 -7.21 6.84
N VAL A 337 32.73 -6.71 7.36
CA VAL A 337 32.83 -6.21 8.74
C VAL A 337 32.53 -4.71 8.72
N VAL A 338 31.55 -4.31 9.52
CA VAL A 338 31.08 -2.92 9.59
C VAL A 338 31.24 -2.41 11.03
N ASP A 339 31.90 -1.26 11.17
CA ASP A 339 32.11 -0.65 12.49
C ASP A 339 30.81 0.00 13.05
N PRO A 340 30.78 0.46 14.31
CA PRO A 340 29.61 1.08 14.90
C PRO A 340 29.07 2.33 14.17
N THR A 341 29.84 2.92 13.25
CA THR A 341 29.43 4.09 12.46
C THR A 341 28.86 3.72 11.09
N GLY A 342 28.81 2.44 10.76
CA GLY A 342 28.38 1.95 9.46
C GLY A 342 29.47 1.90 8.40
N LYS A 343 30.75 2.18 8.76
CA LYS A 343 31.89 2.11 7.84
C LYS A 343 32.33 0.66 7.65
N VAL A 344 32.51 0.24 6.39
CA VAL A 344 33.08 -1.08 6.09
C VAL A 344 34.58 -1.08 6.39
N LEU A 345 35.02 -2.02 7.24
CA LEU A 345 36.42 -2.20 7.65
C LEU A 345 37.12 -3.25 6.81
N ASP A 346 36.45 -4.33 6.46
CA ASP A 346 37.03 -5.45 5.71
C ASP A 346 35.93 -6.22 4.95
N THR A 347 36.30 -6.87 3.86
CA THR A 347 35.42 -7.78 3.10
C THR A 347 36.19 -9.03 2.69
N VAL A 348 35.54 -10.19 2.75
CA VAL A 348 36.16 -11.46 2.34
C VAL A 348 35.10 -12.41 1.78
N VAL A 349 35.50 -13.30 0.92
CA VAL A 349 34.66 -14.40 0.42
C VAL A 349 35.12 -15.71 1.04
N ILE A 350 34.19 -16.49 1.58
CA ILE A 350 34.44 -17.82 2.14
C ILE A 350 33.56 -18.86 1.46
N TYR A 351 33.97 -20.10 1.51
CA TYR A 351 33.30 -21.20 0.80
C TYR A 351 32.91 -22.37 1.73
N PRO A 352 32.10 -22.08 2.79
CA PRO A 352 31.76 -23.12 3.78
C PRO A 352 30.65 -24.06 3.30
N THR A 353 29.93 -23.70 2.24
CA THR A 353 28.76 -24.40 1.72
C THR A 353 29.07 -25.20 0.48
N ALA A 354 28.17 -26.11 0.06
CA ALA A 354 28.32 -26.88 -1.17
C ALA A 354 28.47 -25.95 -2.41
N PRO A 355 29.24 -26.41 -3.42
CA PRO A 355 29.94 -27.69 -3.57
C PRO A 355 31.31 -27.73 -2.91
N GLN A 356 31.88 -26.58 -2.46
CA GLN A 356 33.28 -26.50 -2.00
C GLN A 356 33.46 -27.06 -0.59
N ASN A 357 32.51 -26.90 0.31
CA ASN A 357 32.48 -27.37 1.70
C ASN A 357 33.78 -27.13 2.51
N LYS A 358 34.42 -25.95 2.33
CA LYS A 358 35.67 -25.56 3.02
C LYS A 358 35.38 -24.98 4.40
N VAL A 359 34.74 -25.76 5.29
CA VAL A 359 34.28 -25.31 6.58
C VAL A 359 35.39 -24.85 7.51
N ASP A 360 36.49 -25.65 7.63
CA ASP A 360 37.60 -25.32 8.55
C ASP A 360 38.37 -24.07 8.09
N GLU A 361 38.56 -23.90 6.77
CA GLU A 361 39.18 -22.71 6.22
C GLU A 361 38.32 -21.47 6.53
N ALA A 362 36.99 -21.59 6.33
CA ALA A 362 36.02 -20.51 6.64
C ALA A 362 36.02 -20.15 8.12
N LYS A 363 35.96 -21.14 9.03
CA LYS A 363 36.03 -20.91 10.48
C LYS A 363 37.35 -20.24 10.89
N THR A 364 38.46 -20.60 10.26
CA THR A 364 39.76 -19.96 10.53
C THR A 364 39.75 -18.47 10.15
N ILE A 365 39.18 -18.13 8.99
CA ILE A 365 39.04 -16.74 8.54
C ILE A 365 38.11 -15.95 9.48
N LEU A 366 36.98 -16.54 9.84
CA LEU A 366 35.98 -15.91 10.73
C LEU A 366 36.58 -15.62 12.12
N LYS A 367 37.32 -16.59 12.72
CA LYS A 367 38.02 -16.39 14.01
C LYS A 367 39.01 -15.23 13.94
N LYS A 368 39.71 -15.07 12.83
CA LYS A 368 40.64 -13.94 12.60
C LYS A 368 39.90 -12.61 12.51
N LEU A 369 38.78 -12.54 11.78
CA LEU A 369 37.98 -11.32 11.62
C LEU A 369 37.35 -10.92 12.95
N ILE A 370 36.74 -11.87 13.68
CA ILE A 370 36.12 -11.63 14.99
C ILE A 370 37.13 -11.05 15.98
N LYS A 371 38.29 -11.68 16.07
CA LYS A 371 39.35 -11.21 16.98
C LYS A 371 39.98 -9.87 16.56
N LYS A 372 40.21 -9.67 15.25
CA LYS A 372 40.85 -8.44 14.72
C LYS A 372 39.97 -7.22 14.88
N TYR A 373 38.67 -7.34 14.65
CA TYR A 373 37.76 -6.21 14.62
C TYR A 373 36.82 -6.14 15.84
N HIS A 374 36.96 -7.07 16.78
CA HIS A 374 36.11 -7.16 17.98
C HIS A 374 34.62 -7.23 17.56
N VAL A 375 34.28 -8.17 16.69
CA VAL A 375 32.90 -8.34 16.19
C VAL A 375 31.99 -8.74 17.35
N ASP A 376 30.90 -7.99 17.53
CA ASP A 376 29.89 -8.23 18.56
C ASP A 376 28.75 -9.14 18.03
N LEU A 377 28.37 -8.94 16.75
CA LEU A 377 27.19 -9.55 16.16
C LEU A 377 27.47 -10.05 14.74
N ILE A 378 26.85 -11.16 14.38
CA ILE A 378 26.80 -11.67 13.00
C ILE A 378 25.38 -11.47 12.47
N SER A 379 25.25 -10.71 11.37
CA SER A 379 24.01 -10.50 10.64
C SER A 379 24.00 -11.39 9.40
N CYS A 380 23.25 -12.48 9.42
CA CYS A 380 23.17 -13.42 8.30
C CYS A 380 21.89 -13.22 7.49
N GLY A 381 21.99 -13.09 6.17
CA GLY A 381 20.84 -13.01 5.28
C GLY A 381 20.00 -14.29 5.31
N ASN A 382 18.69 -14.16 5.05
CA ASN A 382 17.75 -15.29 5.08
C ASN A 382 17.52 -15.95 3.69
N GLY A 383 18.40 -15.69 2.72
CA GLY A 383 18.26 -16.22 1.36
C GLY A 383 18.83 -17.62 1.17
N THR A 384 19.30 -17.87 -0.05
CA THR A 384 19.87 -19.15 -0.45
C THR A 384 21.10 -19.51 0.40
N ALA A 385 21.20 -20.75 0.89
CA ALA A 385 22.25 -21.26 1.79
C ALA A 385 22.27 -20.63 3.21
N SER A 386 21.21 -19.96 3.62
CA SER A 386 21.10 -19.38 4.95
C SER A 386 21.17 -20.42 6.06
N ARG A 387 20.50 -21.58 5.87
CA ARG A 387 20.49 -22.68 6.85
C ARG A 387 21.87 -23.25 7.08
N GLU A 388 22.57 -23.58 6.00
CA GLU A 388 23.92 -24.14 6.05
C GLU A 388 24.88 -23.13 6.71
N SER A 389 24.71 -21.84 6.40
CA SER A 389 25.49 -20.77 7.03
C SER A 389 25.18 -20.64 8.51
N GLU A 390 23.92 -20.73 8.93
CA GLU A 390 23.50 -20.62 10.33
C GLU A 390 24.08 -21.75 11.19
N VAL A 391 24.09 -22.98 10.69
CA VAL A 391 24.73 -24.13 11.37
C VAL A 391 26.21 -23.83 11.64
N ILE A 392 26.94 -23.36 10.62
CA ILE A 392 28.37 -23.04 10.73
C ILE A 392 28.62 -21.87 11.69
N ILE A 393 27.74 -20.86 11.68
CA ILE A 393 27.82 -19.72 12.61
C ILE A 393 27.62 -20.21 14.04
N SER A 394 26.61 -21.03 14.30
CA SER A 394 26.34 -21.56 15.63
C SER A 394 27.50 -22.42 16.15
N GLU A 395 28.03 -23.35 15.34
CA GLU A 395 29.20 -24.14 15.70
C GLU A 395 30.42 -23.23 16.02
N LEU A 396 30.67 -22.22 15.17
CA LEU A 396 31.76 -21.26 15.38
C LEU A 396 31.63 -20.52 16.71
N ILE A 397 30.44 -20.04 17.05
CA ILE A 397 30.18 -19.30 18.30
C ILE A 397 30.51 -20.16 19.54
N HIS A 398 30.23 -21.47 19.49
CA HIS A 398 30.59 -22.39 20.57
C HIS A 398 32.10 -22.72 20.67
N GLU A 399 32.84 -22.50 19.58
CA GLU A 399 34.29 -22.76 19.53
C GLU A 399 35.17 -21.59 19.94
N ILE A 400 34.61 -20.38 20.05
CA ILE A 400 35.32 -19.14 20.35
C ILE A 400 35.09 -18.63 21.76
N PRO A 401 36.05 -17.99 22.40
CA PRO A 401 35.86 -17.37 23.72
C PRO A 401 35.16 -16.02 23.69
N GLU A 402 35.06 -15.38 22.54
CA GLU A 402 34.42 -14.08 22.34
C GLU A 402 32.89 -14.23 22.47
N ASN A 403 32.23 -13.28 23.16
CA ASN A 403 30.80 -13.27 23.31
C ASN A 403 30.14 -12.68 22.04
N VAL A 404 30.00 -13.51 21.00
CA VAL A 404 29.37 -13.17 19.72
C VAL A 404 28.00 -13.81 19.67
N GLN A 405 27.02 -13.04 19.21
CA GLN A 405 25.68 -13.53 18.92
C GLN A 405 25.35 -13.35 17.44
N TYR A 406 24.31 -14.02 16.94
CA TYR A 406 23.88 -13.84 15.55
C TYR A 406 22.40 -13.57 15.45
N VAL A 407 22.01 -13.06 14.30
CA VAL A 407 20.60 -12.85 13.93
C VAL A 407 20.43 -13.11 12.43
N ILE A 408 19.32 -13.75 12.08
CA ILE A 408 18.92 -13.90 10.67
C ILE A 408 18.15 -12.65 10.28
N VAL A 409 18.63 -11.95 9.26
CA VAL A 409 18.09 -10.69 8.76
C VAL A 409 17.41 -10.92 7.42
N ASN A 410 16.25 -10.28 7.22
CA ASN A 410 15.59 -10.29 5.92
C ASN A 410 16.46 -9.56 4.90
N GLU A 411 16.95 -10.27 3.88
CA GLU A 411 17.78 -9.71 2.81
C GLU A 411 16.99 -9.19 1.60
N ALA A 412 15.64 -9.20 1.65
CA ALA A 412 14.82 -8.74 0.55
C ALA A 412 15.27 -7.35 0.05
N GLY A 413 15.40 -7.22 -1.26
CA GLY A 413 15.91 -6.00 -1.90
C GLY A 413 17.42 -5.74 -1.78
N ALA A 414 18.21 -6.52 -1.01
CA ALA A 414 19.66 -6.34 -0.92
C ALA A 414 20.35 -6.52 -2.28
N SER A 415 19.89 -7.48 -3.08
CA SER A 415 20.37 -7.71 -4.45
C SER A 415 20.02 -6.53 -5.39
N VAL A 416 18.86 -5.91 -5.21
CA VAL A 416 18.45 -4.73 -5.98
C VAL A 416 19.33 -3.52 -5.62
N TYR A 417 19.53 -3.29 -4.32
CA TYR A 417 20.45 -2.24 -3.85
C TYR A 417 21.87 -2.46 -4.37
N SER A 418 22.44 -3.65 -4.18
CA SER A 418 23.83 -3.93 -4.52
C SER A 418 24.16 -3.78 -6.01
N ALA A 419 23.16 -3.95 -6.89
CA ALA A 419 23.26 -3.72 -8.33
C ALA A 419 22.94 -2.27 -8.76
N SER A 420 22.51 -1.41 -7.85
CA SER A 420 22.10 -0.04 -8.15
C SER A 420 23.27 0.90 -8.41
N GLU A 421 22.98 2.02 -9.09
CA GLU A 421 23.92 3.13 -9.27
C GLU A 421 24.36 3.70 -7.91
N LEU A 422 23.42 3.86 -6.98
CA LEU A 422 23.68 4.32 -5.62
C LEU A 422 24.73 3.46 -4.90
N ALA A 423 24.59 2.12 -4.95
CA ALA A 423 25.55 1.24 -4.31
C ALA A 423 26.91 1.27 -5.02
N THR A 424 26.95 1.56 -6.33
CA THR A 424 28.18 1.75 -7.08
C THR A 424 28.88 3.06 -6.71
N GLU A 425 28.12 4.15 -6.53
CA GLU A 425 28.65 5.43 -6.01
C GLU A 425 29.18 5.26 -4.59
N GLU A 426 28.46 4.54 -3.72
CA GLU A 426 28.83 4.33 -2.32
C GLU A 426 30.06 3.41 -2.15
N PHE A 427 30.17 2.38 -3.01
CA PHE A 427 31.24 1.38 -2.98
C PHE A 427 31.79 1.08 -4.39
N PRO A 428 32.54 2.02 -4.99
CA PRO A 428 33.02 1.88 -6.36
C PRO A 428 33.97 0.70 -6.57
N ASN A 429 34.69 0.27 -5.53
CA ASN A 429 35.67 -0.81 -5.58
C ASN A 429 35.14 -2.16 -5.13
N PHE A 430 33.86 -2.27 -4.73
CA PHE A 430 33.24 -3.52 -4.27
C PHE A 430 32.43 -4.17 -5.39
N ASP A 431 32.45 -5.49 -5.42
CA ASP A 431 31.52 -6.26 -6.23
C ASP A 431 30.10 -6.26 -5.62
N VAL A 432 29.14 -6.78 -6.39
CA VAL A 432 27.72 -6.84 -5.99
C VAL A 432 27.53 -7.61 -4.68
N GLY A 433 28.26 -8.71 -4.47
CA GLY A 433 28.15 -9.52 -3.27
C GLY A 433 28.73 -8.83 -2.01
N GLN A 434 29.86 -8.12 -2.16
CA GLN A 434 30.45 -7.34 -1.07
C GLN A 434 29.51 -6.19 -0.64
N ARG A 435 28.86 -5.53 -1.61
CA ARG A 435 27.85 -4.51 -1.35
C ARG A 435 26.63 -5.07 -0.63
N SER A 436 26.20 -6.27 -1.02
CA SER A 436 25.08 -6.97 -0.37
C SER A 436 25.42 -7.32 1.08
N ALA A 437 26.59 -7.89 1.35
CA ALA A 437 27.03 -8.22 2.70
C ALA A 437 27.13 -6.97 3.61
N ALA A 438 27.64 -5.85 3.07
CA ALA A 438 27.68 -4.58 3.78
C ALA A 438 26.27 -4.05 4.12
N SER A 439 25.32 -4.18 3.17
CA SER A 439 23.93 -3.82 3.39
C SER A 439 23.27 -4.68 4.47
N ILE A 440 23.49 -5.99 4.45
CA ILE A 440 22.97 -6.94 5.46
C ILE A 440 23.48 -6.58 6.87
N ALA A 441 24.75 -6.18 7.01
CA ALA A 441 25.29 -5.71 8.29
C ALA A 441 24.63 -4.41 8.77
N ARG A 442 24.51 -3.43 7.88
CA ARG A 442 23.96 -2.10 8.19
C ARG A 442 22.48 -2.13 8.50
N ARG A 443 21.70 -3.06 7.90
CA ARG A 443 20.29 -3.28 8.24
C ARG A 443 20.08 -3.61 9.70
N LEU A 444 21.04 -4.29 10.34
CA LEU A 444 20.97 -4.58 11.75
C LEU A 444 21.29 -3.35 12.59
N GLN A 445 22.23 -2.52 12.12
CA GLN A 445 22.63 -1.29 12.83
C GLN A 445 21.53 -0.22 12.76
N ASP A 446 20.99 0.06 11.58
CA ASP A 446 19.84 0.97 11.38
C ASP A 446 19.00 0.51 10.17
N PRO A 447 17.90 -0.22 10.41
CA PRO A 447 17.02 -0.71 9.35
C PRO A 447 16.47 0.40 8.46
N LEU A 448 16.01 1.51 9.05
CA LEU A 448 15.44 2.63 8.31
C LEU A 448 16.46 3.26 7.37
N ALA A 449 17.64 3.60 7.87
CA ALA A 449 18.69 4.26 7.10
C ALA A 449 19.18 3.43 5.91
N GLU A 450 19.09 2.09 6.01
CA GLU A 450 19.52 1.20 4.94
C GLU A 450 18.36 0.86 3.98
N LEU A 451 17.16 0.60 4.48
CA LEU A 451 16.00 0.20 3.65
C LEU A 451 15.48 1.33 2.75
N VAL A 452 15.63 2.59 3.14
CA VAL A 452 15.27 3.75 2.28
C VAL A 452 16.11 3.85 1.00
N LYS A 453 17.22 3.14 0.90
CA LYS A 453 18.04 3.04 -0.32
C LYS A 453 17.47 2.12 -1.39
N ILE A 454 16.39 1.39 -1.05
CA ILE A 454 15.78 0.34 -1.87
C ILE A 454 14.39 0.81 -2.28
N ASP A 455 14.01 0.59 -3.55
CA ASP A 455 12.62 0.77 -3.97
C ASP A 455 11.72 -0.09 -3.06
N PRO A 456 10.76 0.51 -2.33
CA PRO A 456 9.91 -0.22 -1.39
C PRO A 456 9.18 -1.42 -2.01
N LYS A 457 8.88 -1.36 -3.32
CA LYS A 457 8.29 -2.47 -4.07
C LYS A 457 9.20 -3.70 -4.17
N SER A 458 10.51 -3.52 -3.98
CA SER A 458 11.49 -4.61 -3.97
C SER A 458 11.67 -5.25 -2.59
N ILE A 459 11.05 -4.66 -1.56
CA ILE A 459 10.99 -5.24 -0.22
C ILE A 459 9.76 -6.16 -0.18
N GLY A 460 9.95 -7.45 0.12
CA GLY A 460 8.86 -8.42 0.19
C GLY A 460 8.00 -8.19 1.44
N VAL A 461 6.85 -7.55 1.29
CA VAL A 461 5.93 -7.20 2.39
C VAL A 461 4.57 -7.89 2.29
N GLY A 462 4.33 -8.70 1.25
CA GLY A 462 3.09 -9.46 1.14
C GLY A 462 2.97 -10.32 -0.12
N GLN A 463 2.00 -11.25 -0.09
CA GLN A 463 1.64 -12.07 -1.24
C GLN A 463 0.98 -11.24 -2.33
N TYR A 464 1.10 -11.68 -3.58
CA TYR A 464 0.51 -11.02 -4.77
C TYR A 464 1.00 -9.59 -5.03
N GLN A 465 2.06 -9.14 -4.34
CA GLN A 465 2.61 -7.79 -4.48
C GLN A 465 2.91 -7.40 -5.94
N HIS A 466 3.36 -8.37 -6.76
CA HIS A 466 3.69 -8.16 -8.18
C HIS A 466 2.49 -8.29 -9.13
N ASP A 467 1.32 -8.69 -8.64
CA ASP A 467 0.13 -8.90 -9.48
C ASP A 467 -0.84 -7.73 -9.47
N MET A 468 -0.66 -6.77 -8.55
CA MET A 468 -1.53 -5.62 -8.38
C MET A 468 -1.07 -4.37 -9.14
N ASN A 469 -1.86 -3.31 -9.08
CA ASN A 469 -1.54 -2.02 -9.68
C ASN A 469 -0.25 -1.44 -9.10
N GLN A 470 0.86 -1.54 -9.85
CA GLN A 470 2.20 -1.14 -9.40
C GLN A 470 2.35 0.36 -9.13
N LYS A 471 1.57 1.21 -9.81
CA LYS A 471 1.57 2.66 -9.58
C LYS A 471 0.94 2.98 -8.22
N LYS A 472 -0.21 2.36 -7.92
CA LYS A 472 -0.92 2.54 -6.66
C LYS A 472 -0.12 1.99 -5.48
N LEU A 473 0.42 0.78 -5.65
CA LEU A 473 1.32 0.15 -4.68
C LEU A 473 2.54 1.04 -4.40
N GLY A 474 3.25 1.48 -5.44
CA GLY A 474 4.43 2.35 -5.28
C GLY A 474 4.11 3.62 -4.50
N SER A 475 3.05 4.35 -4.91
CA SER A 475 2.65 5.57 -4.22
C SER A 475 2.31 5.36 -2.74
N ALA A 476 1.62 4.25 -2.41
CA ALA A 476 1.28 3.91 -1.03
C ALA A 476 2.52 3.57 -0.19
N LEU A 477 3.43 2.74 -0.72
CA LEU A 477 4.65 2.35 -0.02
C LEU A 477 5.64 3.52 0.14
N ASP A 478 5.78 4.38 -0.88
CA ASP A 478 6.58 5.62 -0.80
C ASP A 478 6.06 6.52 0.32
N GLY A 479 4.73 6.63 0.45
CA GLY A 479 4.11 7.35 1.55
C GLY A 479 4.46 6.78 2.93
N VAL A 480 4.51 5.45 3.07
CA VAL A 480 4.93 4.81 4.34
C VAL A 480 6.38 5.12 4.67
N VAL A 481 7.27 5.11 3.68
CA VAL A 481 8.69 5.49 3.87
C VAL A 481 8.79 6.94 4.32
N GLU A 482 8.09 7.86 3.63
CA GLU A 482 8.06 9.27 3.98
C GLU A 482 7.58 9.48 5.43
N ASP A 483 6.46 8.87 5.82
CA ASP A 483 5.92 8.98 7.17
C ASP A 483 6.88 8.42 8.23
N SER A 484 7.50 7.27 7.97
CA SER A 484 8.47 6.63 8.88
C SER A 484 9.69 7.52 9.10
N VAL A 485 10.28 8.05 8.01
CA VAL A 485 11.46 8.93 8.08
C VAL A 485 11.15 10.23 8.83
N ASN A 486 10.02 10.87 8.56
CA ASN A 486 9.63 12.11 9.22
C ASN A 486 9.23 11.89 10.68
N ARG A 487 8.67 10.73 11.04
CA ARG A 487 8.37 10.36 12.43
C ARG A 487 9.65 10.18 13.25
N VAL A 488 10.66 9.51 12.71
CA VAL A 488 11.96 9.32 13.36
C VAL A 488 12.75 10.62 13.37
N GLY A 489 12.71 11.38 12.27
CA GLY A 489 13.57 12.52 12.01
C GLY A 489 15.00 12.09 11.68
N VAL A 490 15.81 12.99 11.18
CA VAL A 490 17.18 12.70 10.76
C VAL A 490 18.18 13.65 11.38
N ASP A 491 19.40 13.16 11.60
CA ASP A 491 20.53 14.04 11.94
C ASP A 491 21.10 14.65 10.65
N LEU A 492 21.08 15.99 10.57
CA LEU A 492 21.49 16.74 9.37
C LEU A 492 22.96 16.51 8.99
N ASN A 493 23.79 16.25 9.99
CA ASN A 493 25.23 16.08 9.80
C ASN A 493 25.66 14.67 9.45
N THR A 494 24.80 13.66 9.63
CA THR A 494 25.13 12.24 9.35
C THR A 494 24.24 11.60 8.30
N ALA A 495 23.03 12.14 8.07
CA ALA A 495 22.06 11.57 7.14
C ALA A 495 22.61 11.46 5.71
N SER A 496 22.32 10.35 5.05
CA SER A 496 22.61 10.13 3.63
C SER A 496 21.63 10.86 2.72
N ALA A 497 22.01 11.11 1.48
CA ALA A 497 21.10 11.73 0.50
C ALA A 497 19.80 10.94 0.31
N PRO A 498 19.80 9.60 0.17
CA PRO A 498 18.56 8.81 0.11
C PRO A 498 17.66 8.99 1.33
N LEU A 499 18.21 9.10 2.55
CA LEU A 499 17.41 9.31 3.74
C LEU A 499 16.81 10.74 3.77
N LEU A 500 17.60 11.74 3.36
CA LEU A 500 17.15 13.13 3.28
C LEU A 500 16.06 13.34 2.24
N GLU A 501 16.06 12.58 1.14
CA GLU A 501 15.07 12.67 0.06
C GLU A 501 13.63 12.41 0.55
N HIS A 502 13.46 11.64 1.62
CA HIS A 502 12.15 11.34 2.22
C HIS A 502 11.72 12.35 3.30
N ILE A 503 12.55 13.36 3.59
CA ILE A 503 12.15 14.44 4.51
C ILE A 503 11.16 15.37 3.78
N SER A 504 10.13 15.77 4.51
CA SER A 504 9.12 16.72 4.09
C SER A 504 9.71 17.92 3.37
N GLY A 505 9.30 18.22 2.15
CA GLY A 505 9.77 19.35 1.35
C GLY A 505 11.14 19.19 0.70
N ILE A 506 11.81 18.03 0.85
CA ILE A 506 13.11 17.74 0.24
C ILE A 506 12.94 16.75 -0.93
N ASN A 507 13.43 17.11 -2.09
CA ASN A 507 13.52 16.22 -3.23
C ASN A 507 14.97 15.72 -3.44
N LYS A 508 15.16 14.77 -4.35
CA LYS A 508 16.46 14.17 -4.67
C LYS A 508 17.57 15.18 -4.94
N SER A 509 17.25 16.28 -5.66
CA SER A 509 18.23 17.33 -5.95
C SER A 509 18.63 18.10 -4.70
N LEU A 510 17.66 18.46 -3.84
CA LEU A 510 17.93 19.15 -2.58
C LEU A 510 18.71 18.27 -1.60
N ALA A 511 18.37 16.98 -1.51
CA ALA A 511 19.09 16.02 -0.68
C ALA A 511 20.58 15.94 -1.07
N LYS A 512 20.89 15.83 -2.37
CA LYS A 512 22.27 15.88 -2.88
C LYS A 512 22.96 17.20 -2.59
N ASN A 513 22.27 18.34 -2.72
CA ASN A 513 22.83 19.67 -2.43
C ASN A 513 23.14 19.84 -0.93
N ILE A 514 22.31 19.30 -0.03
CA ILE A 514 22.56 19.34 1.42
C ILE A 514 23.84 18.58 1.75
N VAL A 515 24.01 17.36 1.20
CA VAL A 515 25.22 16.55 1.42
C VAL A 515 26.46 17.27 0.85
N ALA A 516 26.39 17.74 -0.40
CA ALA A 516 27.49 18.45 -1.04
C ALA A 516 27.87 19.74 -0.28
N TYR A 517 26.89 20.49 0.25
CA TYR A 517 27.14 21.66 1.07
C TYR A 517 27.89 21.30 2.35
N ARG A 518 27.47 20.23 3.03
CA ARG A 518 28.13 19.71 4.25
C ARG A 518 29.56 19.27 3.97
N GLU A 519 29.82 18.60 2.88
CA GLU A 519 31.16 18.16 2.48
C GLU A 519 32.10 19.34 2.17
N ALA A 520 31.57 20.38 1.52
CA ALA A 520 32.34 21.55 1.10
C ALA A 520 32.59 22.55 2.27
N ASN A 521 31.61 22.71 3.18
CA ASN A 521 31.63 23.80 4.19
C ASN A 521 31.72 23.27 5.63
N GLY A 522 31.79 21.94 5.82
CA GLY A 522 31.79 21.33 7.15
C GLY A 522 30.37 21.13 7.71
N LYS A 523 30.31 20.78 9.00
CA LYS A 523 29.04 20.49 9.69
C LYS A 523 28.14 21.72 9.78
N PHE A 524 26.84 21.47 9.64
CA PHE A 524 25.82 22.45 9.98
C PHE A 524 25.85 22.73 11.48
N VAL A 525 25.88 23.99 11.85
CA VAL A 525 25.89 24.46 13.24
C VAL A 525 24.51 24.82 13.73
N THR A 526 23.66 25.34 12.83
CA THR A 526 22.26 25.68 13.09
C THR A 526 21.37 25.23 11.97
N ARG A 527 20.07 24.98 12.23
CA ARG A 527 19.08 24.72 11.21
C ARG A 527 18.94 25.84 10.17
N LYS A 528 19.18 27.09 10.57
CA LYS A 528 19.18 28.26 9.67
C LYS A 528 20.24 28.17 8.57
N ASP A 529 21.30 27.39 8.78
CA ASP A 529 22.33 27.18 7.75
C ASP A 529 21.79 26.43 6.51
N LEU A 530 20.67 25.72 6.63
CA LEU A 530 19.98 25.11 5.49
C LEU A 530 19.60 26.14 4.43
N LEU A 531 19.29 27.37 4.81
CA LEU A 531 18.99 28.46 3.85
C LEU A 531 20.18 28.87 2.98
N LYS A 532 21.42 28.44 3.34
CA LYS A 532 22.62 28.65 2.54
C LYS A 532 22.82 27.55 1.49
N VAL A 533 22.04 26.45 1.56
CA VAL A 533 22.11 25.35 0.61
C VAL A 533 21.51 25.78 -0.73
N PRO A 534 22.21 25.55 -1.85
CA PRO A 534 21.69 25.92 -3.18
C PRO A 534 20.31 25.32 -3.48
N LYS A 535 19.39 26.15 -3.97
CA LYS A 535 17.98 25.82 -4.32
C LYS A 535 17.07 25.50 -3.12
N LEU A 536 17.53 25.54 -1.88
CA LEU A 536 16.69 25.37 -0.71
C LEU A 536 16.09 26.71 -0.30
N GLY A 537 14.86 26.99 -0.75
CA GLY A 537 14.14 28.22 -0.44
C GLY A 537 13.37 28.19 0.88
N ALA A 538 12.76 29.33 1.24
CA ALA A 538 12.01 29.48 2.49
C ALA A 538 10.90 28.44 2.68
N LYS A 539 10.16 28.08 1.62
CA LYS A 539 9.09 27.07 1.70
C LYS A 539 9.63 25.67 1.99
N ALA A 540 10.74 25.27 1.35
CA ALA A 540 11.38 24.00 1.66
C ALA A 540 11.93 23.97 3.08
N PHE A 541 12.54 25.07 3.52
CA PHE A 541 13.02 25.22 4.91
C PHE A 541 11.89 25.07 5.92
N GLU A 542 10.77 25.76 5.72
CA GLU A 542 9.58 25.61 6.55
C GLU A 542 9.13 24.14 6.65
N GLN A 543 9.07 23.42 5.53
CA GLN A 543 8.59 22.04 5.50
C GLN A 543 9.56 21.06 6.16
N CYS A 544 10.89 21.26 6.04
CA CYS A 544 11.88 20.26 6.45
C CYS A 544 12.51 20.51 7.82
N SER A 545 12.61 21.75 8.26
CA SER A 545 13.49 22.14 9.38
C SER A 545 13.16 21.46 10.71
N GLY A 546 11.89 21.17 10.98
CA GLY A 546 11.48 20.49 12.20
C GLY A 546 11.85 19.00 12.25
N PHE A 547 12.06 18.38 11.10
CA PHE A 547 12.42 16.97 10.98
C PHE A 547 13.94 16.72 10.92
N MET A 548 14.72 17.77 10.72
CA MET A 548 16.18 17.72 10.67
C MET A 548 16.78 18.19 11.99
N ARG A 549 17.54 17.34 12.64
CA ARG A 549 18.15 17.60 13.97
C ARG A 549 19.65 17.86 13.84
N ILE A 550 20.20 18.65 14.78
CA ILE A 550 21.65 18.89 14.93
C ILE A 550 21.97 18.63 16.39
N ARG A 551 22.61 17.50 16.71
CA ARG A 551 22.88 17.09 18.09
C ARG A 551 23.90 18.01 18.79
N ASP A 552 24.99 18.35 18.09
CA ASP A 552 26.09 19.15 18.62
C ASP A 552 26.09 20.59 18.05
N GLY A 553 24.88 21.15 17.85
CA GLY A 553 24.71 22.48 17.28
C GLY A 553 24.86 23.61 18.26
N GLY A 554 24.94 24.85 17.74
CA GLY A 554 25.01 26.06 18.51
C GLY A 554 23.72 26.42 19.26
N ASN A 555 22.56 25.94 18.76
CA ASN A 555 21.26 26.14 19.42
C ASN A 555 20.76 24.79 19.97
N PRO A 556 20.59 24.62 21.29
CA PRO A 556 20.11 23.36 21.87
C PRO A 556 18.74 22.90 21.33
N LEU A 557 17.85 23.83 20.95
CA LEU A 557 16.55 23.50 20.34
C LEU A 557 16.70 22.79 18.99
N ASP A 558 17.81 22.98 18.28
CA ASP A 558 18.06 22.27 17.01
C ASP A 558 18.25 20.75 17.18
N SER A 559 18.51 20.28 18.40
CA SER A 559 18.57 18.84 18.72
C SER A 559 17.18 18.19 18.93
N THR A 560 16.12 18.99 19.03
CA THR A 560 14.76 18.56 19.35
C THR A 560 13.89 18.47 18.08
N GLY A 561 12.69 17.93 18.18
CA GLY A 561 11.66 18.00 17.13
C GLY A 561 10.81 19.27 17.14
N VAL A 562 11.15 20.26 17.96
CA VAL A 562 10.46 21.56 17.99
C VAL A 562 10.74 22.30 16.69
N HIS A 563 9.69 22.82 16.05
CA HIS A 563 9.83 23.58 14.82
C HIS A 563 10.43 24.97 15.08
N PRO A 564 11.30 25.51 14.20
CA PRO A 564 11.90 26.84 14.39
C PRO A 564 10.91 27.98 14.60
N GLU A 565 9.71 27.90 14.02
CA GLU A 565 8.64 28.89 14.26
C GLU A 565 8.20 28.98 15.73
N SER A 566 8.39 27.90 16.49
CA SER A 566 7.98 27.81 17.89
C SER A 566 9.12 28.01 18.88
N TYR A 567 10.34 28.37 18.45
CA TYR A 567 11.50 28.53 19.32
C TYR A 567 11.29 29.60 20.39
N ASP A 568 10.76 30.76 20.01
CA ASP A 568 10.50 31.86 20.97
C ASP A 568 9.52 31.40 22.05
N LYS A 569 8.50 30.64 21.69
CA LYS A 569 7.51 30.10 22.63
C LYS A 569 8.11 29.02 23.54
N ALA A 570 8.99 28.18 23.01
CA ALA A 570 9.72 27.18 23.78
C ALA A 570 10.66 27.83 24.80
N VAL A 571 11.38 28.88 24.40
CA VAL A 571 12.23 29.64 25.30
C VAL A 571 11.42 30.34 26.42
N LEU A 572 10.27 30.95 26.07
CA LEU A 572 9.37 31.54 27.05
C LEU A 572 8.82 30.50 28.05
N LEU A 573 8.48 29.31 27.56
CA LEU A 573 8.05 28.19 28.40
C LEU A 573 9.14 27.78 29.39
N LEU A 574 10.38 27.57 28.90
CA LEU A 574 11.53 27.19 29.74
C LEU A 574 11.79 28.23 30.82
N ASN A 575 11.90 29.51 30.45
CA ASN A 575 12.14 30.62 31.40
C ASN A 575 11.06 30.68 32.48
N LYS A 576 9.80 30.46 32.12
CA LYS A 576 8.68 30.47 33.07
C LYS A 576 8.76 29.33 34.08
N LEU A 577 9.25 28.16 33.64
CA LEU A 577 9.44 26.99 34.49
C LEU A 577 10.77 26.99 35.24
N GLY A 578 11.59 28.06 35.09
CA GLY A 578 12.87 28.23 35.77
C GLY A 578 14.05 27.49 35.11
N TYR A 579 13.92 27.16 33.84
CA TYR A 579 14.95 26.47 33.04
C TYR A 579 15.50 27.36 31.92
N THR A 580 16.62 26.96 31.38
CA THR A 580 17.29 27.59 30.23
C THR A 580 17.35 26.62 29.05
N THR A 581 17.75 27.10 27.88
CA THR A 581 17.95 26.23 26.72
C THR A 581 19.11 25.25 26.91
N GLU A 582 20.11 25.56 27.74
CA GLU A 582 21.22 24.64 28.03
C GLU A 582 20.77 23.40 28.82
N ASP A 583 19.68 23.50 29.58
CA ASP A 583 19.12 22.40 30.34
C ASP A 583 18.56 21.29 29.42
N ILE A 584 18.33 21.58 28.14
CA ILE A 584 17.95 20.59 27.11
C ILE A 584 19.05 19.53 26.94
N LYS A 585 20.34 19.97 26.97
CA LYS A 585 21.49 19.07 26.80
C LYS A 585 21.81 18.25 28.03
N SER A 586 21.49 18.76 29.20
CA SER A 586 21.83 18.13 30.49
C SER A 586 20.85 17.02 30.91
N GLY A 587 19.70 16.90 30.24
CA GLY A 587 18.60 15.99 30.64
C GLY A 587 17.80 16.48 31.84
N ALA A 588 18.03 17.70 32.32
CA ALA A 588 17.34 18.29 33.48
C ALA A 588 15.83 18.50 33.24
N LEU A 589 15.38 18.45 31.98
CA LEU A 589 13.99 18.65 31.58
C LEU A 589 13.15 17.37 31.65
N ASN A 590 13.70 16.24 32.07
CA ASN A 590 12.96 14.99 32.16
C ASN A 590 11.82 15.10 33.18
N GLY A 591 10.58 14.95 32.74
CA GLY A 591 9.39 15.09 33.58
C GLY A 591 8.88 16.53 33.76
N ILE A 592 9.36 17.49 32.98
CA ILE A 592 8.92 18.89 33.00
C ILE A 592 7.41 19.04 32.81
N GLY A 593 6.76 18.15 32.04
CA GLY A 593 5.32 18.12 31.84
C GLY A 593 4.51 17.90 33.13
N LYS A 594 5.10 17.22 34.13
CA LYS A 594 4.47 17.00 35.43
C LYS A 594 4.41 18.29 36.28
N SER A 595 5.25 19.26 35.97
CA SER A 595 5.30 20.56 36.65
C SER A 595 4.20 21.50 36.14
N ILE A 596 3.59 21.18 34.98
CA ILE A 596 2.54 21.98 34.36
C ILE A 596 1.17 21.48 34.85
N LYS A 597 0.54 22.24 35.73
CA LYS A 597 -0.73 21.89 36.34
C LYS A 597 -1.93 22.11 35.40
N ASP A 598 -1.87 23.11 34.54
CA ASP A 598 -2.94 23.49 33.63
C ASP A 598 -2.35 23.92 32.27
N PHE A 599 -2.41 22.99 31.31
CA PHE A 599 -1.96 23.24 29.92
C PHE A 599 -2.83 24.27 29.20
N THR A 600 -4.13 24.32 29.49
CA THR A 600 -5.05 25.25 28.85
C THR A 600 -4.80 26.70 29.29
N ALA A 601 -4.53 26.94 30.59
CA ALA A 601 -4.16 28.26 31.09
C ALA A 601 -2.80 28.70 30.55
N LEU A 602 -1.81 27.79 30.56
CA LEU A 602 -0.45 28.08 30.09
C LEU A 602 -0.42 28.34 28.57
N SER A 603 -1.22 27.62 27.77
CA SER A 603 -1.31 27.83 26.33
C SER A 603 -1.82 29.22 25.97
N LYS A 604 -2.84 29.71 26.69
CA LYS A 604 -3.38 31.07 26.51
C LYS A 604 -2.35 32.14 26.88
N GLU A 605 -1.62 31.91 27.96
CA GLU A 605 -0.60 32.86 28.43
C GLU A 605 0.58 32.96 27.47
N LEU A 606 0.99 31.84 26.89
CA LEU A 606 2.09 31.80 25.91
C LEU A 606 1.64 32.13 24.50
N ASP A 607 0.33 32.37 24.29
CA ASP A 607 -0.26 32.61 22.97
C ASP A 607 0.16 31.53 21.97
N ILE A 608 -0.10 30.27 22.33
CA ILE A 608 0.18 29.07 21.53
C ILE A 608 -0.95 28.06 21.70
N GLY A 609 -1.23 27.25 20.70
CA GLY A 609 -2.23 26.19 20.80
C GLY A 609 -1.84 25.12 21.84
N GLU A 610 -2.85 24.56 22.51
CA GLU A 610 -2.63 23.57 23.57
C GLU A 610 -1.96 22.27 23.03
N LEU A 611 -2.33 21.83 21.83
CA LEU A 611 -1.71 20.65 21.20
C LEU A 611 -0.23 20.89 20.88
N THR A 612 0.08 22.07 20.35
CA THR A 612 1.45 22.48 20.05
C THR A 612 2.28 22.61 21.33
N LEU A 613 1.71 23.17 22.40
CA LEU A 613 2.37 23.25 23.70
C LEU A 613 2.70 21.87 24.27
N LYS A 614 1.76 20.92 24.21
CA LYS A 614 1.98 19.54 24.64
C LYS A 614 3.09 18.85 23.83
N ASP A 615 3.14 19.08 22.53
CA ASP A 615 4.19 18.55 21.67
C ASP A 615 5.56 19.15 22.01
N ILE A 616 5.65 20.47 22.23
CA ILE A 616 6.89 21.14 22.65
C ILE A 616 7.39 20.53 23.97
N VAL A 617 6.53 20.41 24.99
CA VAL A 617 6.88 19.82 26.27
C VAL A 617 7.41 18.41 26.10
N LYS A 618 6.75 17.58 25.31
CA LYS A 618 7.17 16.19 25.03
C LYS A 618 8.55 16.11 24.36
N GLU A 619 8.82 17.03 23.43
CA GLU A 619 10.13 17.11 22.75
C GLU A 619 11.25 17.63 23.67
N LEU A 620 10.92 18.54 24.59
CA LEU A 620 11.86 19.04 25.57
C LEU A 620 12.20 18.02 26.68
N GLU A 621 11.24 17.18 27.07
CA GLU A 621 11.48 16.10 28.06
C GLU A 621 12.50 15.06 27.58
N LYS A 622 12.45 14.73 26.28
CA LYS A 622 13.35 13.74 25.67
C LYS A 622 13.86 14.27 24.34
N PRO A 623 14.82 15.18 24.34
CA PRO A 623 15.39 15.77 23.13
C PRO A 623 16.03 14.68 22.27
N GLY A 624 15.69 14.67 20.97
CA GLY A 624 16.24 13.70 20.04
C GLY A 624 15.76 12.25 20.22
N ARG A 625 14.67 12.02 20.97
CA ARG A 625 14.08 10.67 21.15
C ARG A 625 13.85 9.99 19.82
N ASP A 626 14.33 8.77 19.70
CA ASP A 626 13.98 7.86 18.62
C ASP A 626 12.73 7.06 19.03
N PRO A 627 11.59 7.21 18.34
CA PRO A 627 10.37 6.46 18.67
C PRO A 627 10.52 4.94 18.54
N ARG A 628 11.55 4.47 17.84
CA ARG A 628 11.86 3.05 17.66
C ARG A 628 12.42 2.37 18.90
N GLU A 629 12.95 3.14 19.86
CA GLU A 629 13.53 2.59 21.11
C GLU A 629 12.49 1.84 21.97
N GLU A 630 11.21 2.14 21.81
CA GLU A 630 10.12 1.49 22.54
C GLU A 630 9.59 0.22 21.83
N MET A 631 10.09 -0.10 20.64
CA MET A 631 9.70 -1.29 19.88
C MET A 631 10.48 -2.53 20.35
N PRO A 632 9.93 -3.74 20.15
CA PRO A 632 10.64 -4.99 20.50
C PRO A 632 11.96 -5.10 19.73
N LYS A 633 13.05 -5.39 20.44
CA LYS A 633 14.36 -5.61 19.83
C LYS A 633 14.42 -6.99 19.17
N PRO A 634 15.20 -7.14 18.07
CA PRO A 634 15.41 -8.45 17.44
C PRO A 634 15.91 -9.51 18.44
N VAL A 635 15.45 -10.74 18.28
CA VAL A 635 15.92 -11.86 19.11
C VAL A 635 17.29 -12.28 18.63
N LEU A 636 18.31 -12.08 19.49
CA LEU A 636 19.67 -12.55 19.25
C LEU A 636 19.78 -14.01 19.65
N ARG A 637 20.49 -14.82 18.84
CA ARG A 637 20.58 -16.28 18.98
C ARG A 637 22.01 -16.74 19.24
N SER A 638 22.12 -17.91 19.89
CA SER A 638 23.36 -18.69 20.02
C SER A 638 23.25 -20.09 19.44
N ASP A 639 22.03 -20.64 19.30
CA ASP A 639 21.76 -22.02 18.93
C ASP A 639 20.80 -22.11 17.73
N VAL A 640 20.88 -23.25 17.01
CA VAL A 640 20.01 -23.58 15.87
C VAL A 640 19.05 -24.69 16.24
N MET A 641 17.77 -24.53 15.86
CA MET A 641 16.76 -25.60 15.89
C MET A 641 16.38 -26.03 14.48
N SER A 642 16.13 -27.30 14.28
CA SER A 642 15.63 -27.87 13.03
C SER A 642 14.12 -28.15 13.09
N MET A 643 13.47 -28.35 11.92
CA MET A 643 12.06 -28.76 11.90
C MET A 643 11.83 -30.14 12.54
N GLU A 644 12.83 -31.02 12.49
CA GLU A 644 12.83 -32.34 13.07
C GLU A 644 12.83 -32.31 14.61
N ASP A 645 13.35 -31.23 15.20
CA ASP A 645 13.37 -31.02 16.64
C ASP A 645 12.01 -30.57 17.19
N LEU A 646 11.13 -30.07 16.33
CA LEU A 646 9.83 -29.57 16.70
C LEU A 646 8.85 -30.71 17.03
N LYS A 647 8.25 -30.65 18.20
CA LYS A 647 7.19 -31.60 18.62
C LYS A 647 5.88 -30.85 18.87
N PRO A 648 4.73 -31.40 18.45
CA PRO A 648 3.44 -30.87 18.84
C PRO A 648 3.33 -30.64 20.36
N GLY A 649 2.85 -29.47 20.74
CA GLY A 649 2.77 -29.05 22.13
C GLY A 649 3.96 -28.23 22.65
N MET A 650 5.08 -28.13 21.91
CA MET A 650 6.20 -27.25 22.28
C MET A 650 5.76 -25.79 22.28
N ILE A 651 6.18 -25.04 23.29
CA ILE A 651 5.98 -23.58 23.39
C ILE A 651 7.33 -22.91 23.11
N LEU A 652 7.33 -22.03 22.13
CA LEU A 652 8.52 -21.35 21.65
C LEU A 652 8.26 -19.85 21.55
N SER A 653 9.30 -19.05 21.74
CA SER A 653 9.26 -17.62 21.39
C SER A 653 9.62 -17.47 19.91
N GLY A 654 8.82 -16.71 19.19
CA GLY A 654 9.07 -16.41 17.79
C GLY A 654 8.83 -14.94 17.47
N THR A 655 9.38 -14.52 16.33
CA THR A 655 9.20 -13.16 15.79
C THR A 655 8.22 -13.19 14.63
N VAL A 656 7.20 -12.35 14.66
CA VAL A 656 6.24 -12.19 13.55
C VAL A 656 6.98 -11.61 12.35
N ARG A 657 7.05 -12.36 11.24
CA ARG A 657 7.72 -11.96 10.01
C ARG A 657 6.79 -11.29 9.01
N ASN A 658 5.56 -11.75 8.95
CA ASN A 658 4.57 -11.23 8.02
C ASN A 658 3.16 -11.44 8.58
N VAL A 659 2.25 -10.51 8.30
CA VAL A 659 0.84 -10.58 8.68
C VAL A 659 0.00 -10.46 7.41
N ILE A 660 -0.91 -11.41 7.23
CA ILE A 660 -1.79 -11.52 6.06
C ILE A 660 -3.23 -11.74 6.51
N ASP A 661 -4.19 -11.61 5.62
CA ASP A 661 -5.64 -11.65 5.93
C ASP A 661 -6.07 -12.90 6.74
N PHE A 662 -5.44 -14.04 6.52
CA PHE A 662 -5.83 -15.30 7.16
C PHE A 662 -4.91 -15.74 8.31
N GLY A 663 -3.89 -14.97 8.67
CA GLY A 663 -3.00 -15.32 9.77
C GLY A 663 -1.70 -14.55 9.82
N ALA A 664 -0.78 -15.00 10.66
CA ALA A 664 0.55 -14.45 10.80
C ALA A 664 1.62 -15.52 10.61
N PHE A 665 2.68 -15.19 9.89
CA PHE A 665 3.88 -16.01 9.79
C PHE A 665 4.86 -15.63 10.89
N VAL A 666 5.29 -16.64 11.65
CA VAL A 666 6.14 -16.47 12.83
C VAL A 666 7.42 -17.29 12.65
N ASP A 667 8.55 -16.62 12.70
CA ASP A 667 9.87 -17.26 12.78
C ASP A 667 10.13 -17.73 14.22
N ILE A 668 10.15 -19.03 14.41
CA ILE A 668 10.39 -19.68 15.70
C ILE A 668 11.81 -20.22 15.85
N GLY A 669 12.72 -19.81 14.96
CA GLY A 669 14.12 -20.26 15.00
C GLY A 669 14.41 -21.51 14.18
N VAL A 670 13.45 -22.01 13.44
CA VAL A 670 13.62 -23.02 12.40
C VAL A 670 13.49 -22.36 11.03
N HIS A 671 14.17 -22.84 10.01
CA HIS A 671 14.25 -22.16 8.69
C HIS A 671 12.94 -22.03 7.90
N GLN A 672 11.83 -22.41 8.48
CA GLN A 672 10.51 -22.30 7.92
C GLN A 672 9.62 -21.53 8.88
N ASP A 673 9.08 -20.41 8.40
CA ASP A 673 8.10 -19.68 9.21
C ASP A 673 6.87 -20.54 9.46
N GLY A 674 6.44 -20.57 10.71
CA GLY A 674 5.20 -21.25 11.10
C GLY A 674 4.01 -20.33 10.90
N LEU A 675 2.89 -20.87 10.44
CA LEU A 675 1.64 -20.14 10.28
C LEU A 675 0.79 -20.23 11.56
N VAL A 676 0.48 -19.10 12.16
CA VAL A 676 -0.61 -18.92 13.13
C VAL A 676 -1.83 -18.47 12.35
N HIS A 677 -2.78 -19.38 12.13
CA HIS A 677 -4.04 -19.04 11.48
C HIS A 677 -4.84 -18.03 12.30
N ILE A 678 -5.67 -17.18 11.67
CA ILE A 678 -6.46 -16.14 12.36
C ILE A 678 -7.28 -16.68 13.53
N SER A 679 -7.81 -17.90 13.45
CA SER A 679 -8.53 -18.55 14.53
C SER A 679 -7.66 -19.02 15.71
N GLN A 680 -6.33 -18.98 15.56
CA GLN A 680 -5.34 -19.40 16.54
C GLN A 680 -4.56 -18.24 17.17
N LEU A 681 -4.88 -16.99 16.78
CA LEU A 681 -4.24 -15.80 17.32
C LEU A 681 -4.75 -15.44 18.71
N THR A 682 -6.05 -15.58 18.98
CA THR A 682 -6.65 -15.27 20.27
C THR A 682 -7.96 -16.02 20.47
N SER A 683 -8.22 -16.39 21.73
CA SER A 683 -9.51 -16.95 22.17
C SER A 683 -10.45 -15.91 22.77
N LYS A 684 -9.98 -14.68 22.99
CA LYS A 684 -10.70 -13.67 23.81
C LYS A 684 -11.76 -12.88 23.05
N LYS A 685 -11.63 -12.73 21.71
CA LYS A 685 -12.57 -11.97 20.87
C LYS A 685 -12.57 -12.50 19.44
N TYR A 686 -13.67 -12.26 18.73
CA TYR A 686 -13.69 -12.40 17.28
C TYR A 686 -12.88 -11.26 16.66
N ILE A 687 -11.93 -11.58 15.78
CA ILE A 687 -11.10 -10.62 15.06
C ILE A 687 -11.42 -10.67 13.57
N LYS A 688 -11.43 -9.52 12.95
CA LYS A 688 -11.67 -9.39 11.49
C LYS A 688 -10.36 -9.52 10.70
N HIS A 689 -9.27 -9.05 11.29
CA HIS A 689 -7.95 -9.08 10.66
C HIS A 689 -6.87 -9.41 11.71
N PRO A 690 -5.85 -10.22 11.35
CA PRO A 690 -4.76 -10.59 12.26
C PRO A 690 -4.00 -9.43 12.89
N MET A 691 -3.88 -8.29 12.18
CA MET A 691 -3.25 -7.07 12.71
C MET A 691 -3.97 -6.43 13.92
N GLU A 692 -5.16 -6.89 14.27
CA GLU A 692 -5.81 -6.49 15.52
C GLU A 692 -5.14 -7.13 16.76
N VAL A 693 -4.30 -8.14 16.55
CA VAL A 693 -3.67 -8.92 17.62
C VAL A 693 -2.16 -8.91 17.56
N VAL A 694 -1.58 -8.96 16.34
CA VAL A 694 -0.13 -9.04 16.14
C VAL A 694 0.34 -8.09 15.04
N SER A 695 1.58 -7.67 15.14
CA SER A 695 2.28 -6.81 14.20
C SER A 695 3.61 -7.45 13.76
N VAL A 696 4.09 -7.11 12.56
CA VAL A 696 5.41 -7.57 12.11
C VAL A 696 6.48 -7.07 13.08
N GLY A 697 7.40 -7.95 13.47
CA GLY A 697 8.43 -7.66 14.47
C GLY A 697 8.03 -7.98 15.90
N ASP A 698 6.74 -8.26 16.20
CA ASP A 698 6.32 -8.68 17.53
C ASP A 698 6.99 -9.99 17.94
N ILE A 699 7.41 -10.06 19.21
CA ILE A 699 7.87 -11.30 19.83
C ILE A 699 6.68 -11.94 20.51
N VAL A 700 6.30 -13.10 20.02
CA VAL A 700 5.12 -13.84 20.50
C VAL A 700 5.49 -15.22 21.01
N GLN A 701 4.77 -15.70 22.01
CA GLN A 701 4.84 -17.11 22.40
C GLN A 701 3.86 -17.91 21.56
N VAL A 702 4.34 -18.97 20.96
CA VAL A 702 3.55 -19.84 20.11
C VAL A 702 3.73 -21.30 20.51
N LYS A 703 2.65 -22.05 20.40
CA LYS A 703 2.61 -23.49 20.60
C LYS A 703 2.58 -24.19 19.26
N VAL A 704 3.45 -25.15 19.07
CA VAL A 704 3.47 -25.99 17.87
C VAL A 704 2.24 -26.89 17.87
N LEU A 705 1.40 -26.77 16.84
CA LEU A 705 0.22 -27.63 16.67
C LEU A 705 0.55 -28.86 15.81
N ASN A 706 1.21 -28.64 14.69
CA ASN A 706 1.56 -29.70 13.73
C ASN A 706 2.79 -29.30 12.92
N VAL A 707 3.58 -30.30 12.51
CA VAL A 707 4.75 -30.14 11.66
C VAL A 707 4.65 -31.15 10.52
N ASP A 708 4.51 -30.64 9.30
CA ASP A 708 4.49 -31.40 8.05
C ASP A 708 5.84 -31.24 7.36
N ILE A 709 6.79 -32.14 7.67
CA ILE A 709 8.16 -32.07 7.15
C ILE A 709 8.21 -32.20 5.61
N PRO A 710 7.49 -33.14 4.96
CA PRO A 710 7.46 -33.26 3.50
C PRO A 710 6.98 -31.98 2.80
N LYS A 711 5.95 -31.32 3.34
CA LYS A 711 5.39 -30.09 2.77
C LYS A 711 6.04 -28.81 3.31
N LYS A 712 7.02 -28.93 4.20
CA LYS A 712 7.68 -27.81 4.89
C LYS A 712 6.68 -26.84 5.51
N ARG A 713 5.66 -27.35 6.23
CA ARG A 713 4.62 -26.55 6.86
C ARG A 713 4.62 -26.74 8.35
N ILE A 714 4.57 -25.62 9.09
CA ILE A 714 4.48 -25.60 10.55
C ILE A 714 3.22 -24.85 10.90
N GLN A 715 2.34 -25.50 11.68
CA GLN A 715 1.13 -24.89 12.22
C GLN A 715 1.34 -24.50 13.67
N LEU A 716 1.07 -23.26 13.98
CA LEU A 716 1.27 -22.66 15.29
C LEU A 716 -0.02 -22.12 15.87
N SER A 717 -0.05 -21.96 17.19
CA SER A 717 -1.13 -21.31 17.93
C SER A 717 -0.55 -20.33 18.96
N MET A 718 -1.13 -19.16 19.09
CA MET A 718 -0.90 -18.25 20.22
C MET A 718 -1.87 -18.49 21.37
N ILE A 719 -2.81 -19.42 21.21
CA ILE A 719 -3.66 -19.91 22.28
C ILE A 719 -2.86 -21.03 22.97
N LEU A 720 -2.21 -20.68 24.07
CA LEU A 720 -1.30 -21.54 24.83
C LEU A 720 -2.06 -22.53 25.72
#